data_fc9e5b3e22b9b0f08938d683ff6f88f8
#
_entry.id   fc9e5b3e22b9b0f08938d683ff6f88f8
#
_cell.length_a   1.000
_cell.length_b   1.000
_cell.length_c   1.000
_cell.angle_alpha   90.00
_cell.angle_beta   90.00
_cell.angle_gamma   90.00
#
_symmetry.space_group_name_H-M   'P 1'
#
loop_
_entity.id
_entity.type
_entity.pdbx_description
1 polymer ?
#
loop_
_entity_poly.entity_id
_entity_poly.type
_entity_poly.pdbx_seq_one_letter_code
_entity_poly.pdbx_strand_id
1 'polypeptide(L)'
;MKILKSWLNDWIDIENISNSEISEALESLGFEIENKKELSPNYENIVVGKVLEVYEHPNADKVRITKTDVGNNIYEIVCGAWNFDVGAVVPVALPNSKIKDNFKIDKRDIRGIQSNGMICSASELDLWDDHDGILLLDDKLLPGTDFSTIYSSNDFIWEVGVTPNRGDCMSYLGIARELSGYFNKKLKTKKSNLKPTISNILNAGSGKIKECNSYGSVEIENFNVTNSSFEMRYRLTQVGTRIINNVVDITNYILYDIGQPLHAFDRDKLFGTISVRKAKNNEKITTLDSQVRKLDSNDLVITDNDKPIALAGVMGGLETEVSETTTNLLIESAYFDKVSIMKTSRKLNLISDASIRFERGIDYKIQRYGLERFLMELKDNQAINYSEINVDDKGSLKNKKVILKYSEIKKLLGIDLKESFIKKVLKFLMIDSEVNKESVKFTPPSWRYDLDRPVDLIEEFAKHYGFNNFESTLPQGVHKNNKGSYWDLKSYLSSVLTANNFQEVQTLSFVNNDRNFLFNPEKKYVEVFNAIDQSSKFMRSNLMSSLIDVYKLNYDQNNLSNSYFEINTVFDTSKNKIYEDVPNQNIVLGFLTSSTLSNTDTRLKDQELDLYYVKNILTQLLSSYDLEPITKPGFHQNYSFSIIKNGQIIGHFGQLASEKQMTLELNNEIYLGEIYINKLNLNNLKEINYVPLSQYPFVKFDLSFSVPIDLSAHLLVDEINELLTENENSIEIFDDFQQENSRNLGIRIITRSYEKTYDDNETREILMNISQTLESKFNITLNSSKND
;
A
#
# COMPACT_ATOMS: atom_id res chain seq x y z
N MET A 1 -1.34 -6.08 14.70
CA MET A 1 -1.02 -6.53 16.07
C MET A 1 -1.90 -7.71 16.42
N LYS A 2 -1.34 -8.77 17.07
CA LYS A 2 -2.13 -9.91 17.52
C LYS A 2 -2.57 -9.73 18.98
N ILE A 3 -3.83 -10.01 19.27
CA ILE A 3 -4.48 -9.77 20.57
C ILE A 3 -5.14 -11.06 21.04
N LEU A 4 -4.64 -11.65 22.14
CA LEU A 4 -5.26 -12.78 22.82
C LEU A 4 -6.32 -12.28 23.82
N LYS A 5 -7.49 -12.92 23.86
CA LYS A 5 -8.56 -12.58 24.80
C LYS A 5 -8.11 -12.75 26.25
N SER A 6 -7.46 -13.87 26.56
CA SER A 6 -6.95 -14.15 27.91
C SER A 6 -5.95 -13.10 28.41
N TRP A 7 -5.02 -12.66 27.56
CA TRP A 7 -4.05 -11.63 27.93
C TRP A 7 -4.72 -10.25 28.06
N LEU A 8 -5.63 -9.91 27.13
CA LEU A 8 -6.39 -8.66 27.20
C LEU A 8 -7.25 -8.60 28.49
N ASN A 9 -7.77 -9.74 28.95
CA ASN A 9 -8.54 -9.84 30.19
C ASN A 9 -7.72 -9.47 31.46
N ASP A 10 -6.38 -9.50 31.41
CA ASP A 10 -5.52 -9.01 32.49
C ASP A 10 -5.66 -7.49 32.70
N TRP A 11 -6.04 -6.74 31.68
CA TRP A 11 -6.19 -5.29 31.70
C TRP A 11 -7.62 -4.80 31.84
N ILE A 12 -8.57 -5.54 31.31
CA ILE A 12 -9.99 -5.20 31.33
C ILE A 12 -10.83 -6.47 31.47
N ASP A 13 -11.87 -6.42 32.31
CA ASP A 13 -12.74 -7.57 32.54
C ASP A 13 -13.66 -7.80 31.33
N ILE A 14 -13.27 -8.70 30.44
CA ILE A 14 -13.99 -9.08 29.20
C ILE A 14 -14.34 -10.58 29.15
N GLU A 15 -14.17 -11.32 30.25
CA GLU A 15 -14.39 -12.76 30.29
C GLU A 15 -15.78 -13.13 29.79
N ASN A 16 -16.81 -12.42 30.25
CA ASN A 16 -18.22 -12.66 29.92
C ASN A 16 -18.69 -11.91 28.66
N ILE A 17 -17.80 -11.25 27.91
CA ILE A 17 -18.12 -10.59 26.64
C ILE A 17 -17.82 -11.57 25.51
N SER A 18 -18.77 -11.73 24.58
CA SER A 18 -18.60 -12.63 23.45
C SER A 18 -17.50 -12.15 22.49
N ASN A 19 -16.87 -13.09 21.77
CA ASN A 19 -15.85 -12.76 20.79
C ASN A 19 -16.40 -11.89 19.65
N SER A 20 -17.70 -12.03 19.32
CA SER A 20 -18.39 -11.20 18.33
C SER A 20 -18.52 -9.75 18.81
N GLU A 21 -18.95 -9.53 20.06
CA GLU A 21 -19.07 -8.18 20.62
C GLU A 21 -17.72 -7.47 20.75
N ILE A 22 -16.63 -8.21 21.05
CA ILE A 22 -15.27 -7.64 21.08
C ILE A 22 -14.84 -7.27 19.67
N SER A 23 -15.13 -8.12 18.65
CA SER A 23 -14.83 -7.81 17.25
C SER A 23 -15.53 -6.54 16.78
N GLU A 24 -16.83 -6.43 17.05
CA GLU A 24 -17.63 -5.24 16.72
C GLU A 24 -17.09 -3.97 17.42
N ALA A 25 -16.67 -4.10 18.68
CA ALA A 25 -16.07 -2.99 19.43
C ALA A 25 -14.75 -2.53 18.80
N LEU A 26 -13.87 -3.45 18.42
CA LEU A 26 -12.59 -3.14 17.76
C LEU A 26 -12.83 -2.42 16.43
N GLU A 27 -13.72 -2.94 15.58
CA GLU A 27 -14.06 -2.33 14.28
C GLU A 27 -14.70 -0.93 14.47
N SER A 28 -15.61 -0.78 15.43
CA SER A 28 -16.25 0.51 15.75
C SER A 28 -15.25 1.56 16.23
N LEU A 29 -14.17 1.13 16.92
CA LEU A 29 -13.09 1.99 17.38
C LEU A 29 -12.01 2.26 16.31
N GLY A 30 -12.21 1.74 15.08
CA GLY A 30 -11.33 2.00 13.93
C GLY A 30 -10.16 1.04 13.80
N PHE A 31 -10.21 -0.14 14.41
CA PHE A 31 -9.24 -1.20 14.20
C PHE A 31 -9.77 -2.19 13.16
N GLU A 32 -9.11 -2.29 12.03
CA GLU A 32 -9.40 -3.30 11.02
C GLU A 32 -9.02 -4.69 11.56
N ILE A 33 -9.93 -5.66 11.48
CA ILE A 33 -9.64 -7.05 11.84
C ILE A 33 -9.17 -7.76 10.58
N GLU A 34 -7.86 -7.98 10.47
CA GLU A 34 -7.21 -8.67 9.35
C GLU A 34 -7.44 -10.18 9.41
N ASN A 35 -7.43 -10.74 10.63
CA ASN A 35 -7.65 -12.17 10.87
C ASN A 35 -8.21 -12.41 12.28
N LYS A 36 -8.91 -13.53 12.45
CA LYS A 36 -9.41 -14.00 13.75
C LYS A 36 -9.43 -15.52 13.81
N LYS A 37 -9.04 -16.07 14.95
CA LYS A 37 -8.95 -17.52 15.15
C LYS A 37 -9.36 -17.91 16.56
N GLU A 38 -10.18 -18.93 16.70
CA GLU A 38 -10.45 -19.60 17.96
C GLU A 38 -9.31 -20.58 18.27
N LEU A 39 -8.75 -20.49 19.48
CA LEU A 39 -7.70 -21.37 19.99
C LEU A 39 -8.33 -22.32 21.00
N SER A 40 -8.89 -23.40 20.52
CA SER A 40 -9.58 -24.41 21.34
C SER A 40 -9.03 -25.79 21.00
N PRO A 41 -7.82 -26.14 21.44
CA PRO A 41 -7.35 -27.50 21.30
C PRO A 41 -8.20 -28.43 22.17
N ASN A 42 -8.74 -29.44 21.53
CA ASN A 42 -9.57 -30.44 22.22
C ASN A 42 -8.66 -31.53 22.82
N TYR A 43 -8.25 -31.32 24.06
CA TYR A 43 -7.42 -32.29 24.77
C TYR A 43 -8.31 -33.28 25.57
N GLU A 44 -8.29 -34.54 25.18
CA GLU A 44 -8.94 -35.62 25.93
C GLU A 44 -7.87 -36.53 26.55
N ASN A 45 -7.96 -36.79 27.85
CA ASN A 45 -7.04 -37.66 28.60
C ASN A 45 -5.57 -37.22 28.57
N ILE A 46 -5.31 -35.89 28.55
CA ILE A 46 -3.97 -35.34 28.76
C ILE A 46 -3.95 -34.74 30.16
N VAL A 47 -2.98 -35.16 30.98
CA VAL A 47 -2.88 -34.76 32.37
C VAL A 47 -1.46 -34.25 32.73
N VAL A 48 -1.35 -33.49 33.79
CA VAL A 48 -0.05 -33.16 34.38
C VAL A 48 0.56 -34.41 34.98
N GLY A 49 1.81 -34.69 34.64
CA GLY A 49 2.61 -35.73 35.27
C GLY A 49 3.83 -35.18 35.98
N LYS A 50 4.27 -35.84 37.03
CA LYS A 50 5.56 -35.54 37.69
C LYS A 50 6.50 -36.71 37.54
N VAL A 51 7.67 -36.47 36.96
CA VAL A 51 8.71 -37.50 36.77
C VAL A 51 9.34 -37.84 38.09
N LEU A 52 9.14 -39.09 38.55
CA LEU A 52 9.70 -39.58 39.83
C LEU A 52 11.07 -40.25 39.68
N GLU A 53 11.25 -40.99 38.58
CA GLU A 53 12.49 -41.74 38.28
C GLU A 53 12.79 -41.63 36.77
N VAL A 54 14.07 -41.64 36.43
CA VAL A 54 14.56 -41.67 35.06
C VAL A 54 15.70 -42.67 34.99
N TYR A 55 15.64 -43.60 34.01
CA TYR A 55 16.72 -44.59 33.82
C TYR A 55 16.91 -44.90 32.33
N GLU A 56 18.08 -45.46 32.02
CA GLU A 56 18.43 -45.82 30.63
C GLU A 56 17.59 -47.01 30.13
N HIS A 57 17.28 -47.02 28.86
CA HIS A 57 16.57 -48.11 28.24
C HIS A 57 17.53 -49.27 27.95
N PRO A 58 17.24 -50.53 28.42
CA PRO A 58 18.18 -51.66 28.31
C PRO A 58 18.53 -52.05 26.86
N ASN A 59 17.65 -51.73 25.89
CA ASN A 59 17.78 -52.15 24.50
C ASN A 59 17.82 -50.98 23.51
N ALA A 60 18.05 -49.72 23.97
CA ALA A 60 18.05 -48.57 23.13
C ALA A 60 18.79 -47.34 23.71
N ASP A 61 19.73 -46.79 22.96
CA ASP A 61 20.61 -45.68 23.42
C ASP A 61 19.97 -44.28 23.26
N LYS A 62 18.87 -44.18 22.50
CA LYS A 62 18.22 -42.85 22.13
C LYS A 62 16.95 -42.57 22.92
N VAL A 63 16.55 -43.43 23.82
CA VAL A 63 15.35 -43.25 24.64
C VAL A 63 15.64 -43.59 26.11
N ARG A 64 14.89 -42.98 27.01
CA ARG A 64 14.94 -43.19 28.43
C ARG A 64 13.60 -43.74 28.93
N ILE A 65 13.57 -44.43 30.03
CA ILE A 65 12.38 -44.88 30.71
C ILE A 65 12.12 -43.98 31.91
N THR A 66 10.87 -43.54 32.06
CA THR A 66 10.46 -42.72 33.21
C THR A 66 9.39 -43.40 34.00
N LYS A 67 9.42 -43.24 35.35
CA LYS A 67 8.26 -43.48 36.20
C LYS A 67 7.62 -42.12 36.47
N THR A 68 6.43 -41.92 35.97
CA THR A 68 5.73 -40.62 36.00
C THR A 68 4.44 -40.75 36.79
N ASP A 69 4.31 -39.99 37.85
CA ASP A 69 3.11 -39.85 38.67
C ASP A 69 2.08 -38.96 37.88
N VAL A 70 0.89 -39.53 37.63
CA VAL A 70 -0.21 -38.81 36.96
C VAL A 70 -1.40 -38.59 37.90
N GLY A 71 -1.14 -38.57 39.21
CA GLY A 71 -2.10 -38.32 40.29
C GLY A 71 -2.68 -39.60 40.88
N ASN A 72 -3.39 -40.42 40.10
CA ASN A 72 -4.01 -41.65 40.57
C ASN A 72 -3.13 -42.90 40.38
N ASN A 73 -2.16 -42.82 39.50
CA ASN A 73 -1.27 -43.92 39.13
C ASN A 73 0.12 -43.45 38.78
N ILE A 74 1.08 -44.34 38.89
CA ILE A 74 2.44 -44.16 38.40
C ILE A 74 2.56 -44.97 37.12
N TYR A 75 2.86 -44.32 36.00
CA TYR A 75 3.03 -44.98 34.69
C TYR A 75 4.52 -45.04 34.31
N GLU A 76 4.86 -46.20 33.74
CA GLU A 76 6.13 -46.31 33.04
C GLU A 76 5.97 -45.82 31.62
N ILE A 77 6.77 -44.83 31.21
CA ILE A 77 6.67 -44.18 29.91
C ILE A 77 8.07 -44.10 29.30
N VAL A 78 8.20 -44.56 28.05
CA VAL A 78 9.44 -44.41 27.27
C VAL A 78 9.46 -43.05 26.57
N CYS A 79 10.51 -42.29 26.79
CA CYS A 79 10.64 -40.93 26.22
C CYS A 79 11.99 -40.74 25.50
N GLY A 80 11.94 -40.14 24.30
CA GLY A 80 13.13 -39.82 23.49
C GLY A 80 13.78 -38.50 23.80
N ALA A 81 13.17 -37.67 24.65
CA ALA A 81 13.70 -36.34 24.98
C ALA A 81 14.74 -36.41 26.11
N TRP A 82 15.65 -35.44 26.09
CA TRP A 82 16.75 -35.33 27.04
C TRP A 82 16.76 -34.05 27.88
N ASN A 83 15.81 -33.16 27.64
CA ASN A 83 15.68 -31.83 28.23
C ASN A 83 14.99 -31.82 29.62
N PHE A 84 14.90 -32.96 30.30
CA PHE A 84 14.27 -33.08 31.63
C PHE A 84 15.01 -34.07 32.53
N ASP A 85 14.77 -33.95 33.83
CA ASP A 85 15.27 -34.84 34.85
C ASP A 85 14.19 -35.22 35.89
N VAL A 86 14.59 -35.98 36.94
CA VAL A 86 13.74 -36.32 38.07
C VAL A 86 13.20 -35.04 38.74
N GLY A 87 11.88 -35.03 38.98
CA GLY A 87 11.18 -33.86 39.55
C GLY A 87 10.47 -32.97 38.48
N ALA A 88 10.80 -33.15 37.21
CA ALA A 88 10.16 -32.37 36.13
C ALA A 88 8.65 -32.58 36.09
N VAL A 89 7.92 -31.50 35.90
CA VAL A 89 6.46 -31.49 35.67
C VAL A 89 6.20 -31.37 34.19
N VAL A 90 5.40 -32.30 33.61
CA VAL A 90 5.26 -32.51 32.17
C VAL A 90 3.82 -32.85 31.79
N PRO A 91 3.36 -32.56 30.55
CA PRO A 91 2.09 -33.04 30.06
C PRO A 91 2.23 -34.49 29.63
N VAL A 92 1.30 -35.33 30.06
CA VAL A 92 1.24 -36.78 29.76
C VAL A 92 -0.05 -37.12 29.03
N ALA A 93 0.08 -37.56 27.80
CA ALA A 93 -1.01 -38.14 27.03
C ALA A 93 -1.21 -39.59 27.47
N LEU A 94 -2.33 -39.87 28.15
CA LEU A 94 -2.70 -41.21 28.62
C LEU A 94 -3.18 -42.07 27.45
N PRO A 95 -3.24 -43.41 27.61
CA PRO A 95 -3.81 -44.28 26.58
C PRO A 95 -5.25 -43.87 26.21
N ASN A 96 -5.57 -43.91 24.90
CA ASN A 96 -6.78 -43.41 24.27
C ASN A 96 -6.89 -41.86 24.16
N SER A 97 -5.87 -41.09 24.52
CA SER A 97 -5.84 -39.66 24.21
C SER A 97 -5.62 -39.39 22.70
N LYS A 98 -6.03 -38.23 22.27
CA LYS A 98 -5.75 -37.69 20.93
C LYS A 98 -4.94 -36.42 21.05
N ILE A 99 -3.87 -36.32 20.25
CA ILE A 99 -3.03 -35.17 20.12
C ILE A 99 -3.18 -34.54 18.74
N LYS A 100 -2.29 -33.64 18.35
CA LYS A 100 -2.30 -32.98 17.03
C LYS A 100 -2.63 -33.95 15.88
N ASP A 101 -3.39 -33.50 14.90
CA ASP A 101 -3.84 -34.24 13.72
C ASP A 101 -4.66 -35.53 14.05
N ASN A 102 -5.34 -35.55 15.21
CA ASN A 102 -6.09 -36.71 15.70
C ASN A 102 -5.24 -37.97 15.92
N PHE A 103 -3.93 -37.80 16.12
CA PHE A 103 -3.05 -38.94 16.37
C PHE A 103 -3.40 -39.54 17.73
N LYS A 104 -3.77 -40.85 17.70
CA LYS A 104 -4.20 -41.55 18.89
C LYS A 104 -3.03 -42.15 19.63
N ILE A 105 -2.94 -41.90 20.94
CA ILE A 105 -1.96 -42.47 21.86
C ILE A 105 -2.55 -43.74 22.49
N ASP A 106 -1.88 -44.84 22.27
CA ASP A 106 -2.19 -46.13 22.88
C ASP A 106 -0.96 -46.72 23.58
N LYS A 107 -1.14 -47.76 24.37
CA LYS A 107 -0.03 -48.52 24.98
C LYS A 107 0.78 -49.12 23.85
N ARG A 108 2.09 -48.93 23.87
CA ARG A 108 3.01 -49.45 22.85
C ARG A 108 4.20 -50.16 23.48
N ASP A 109 4.59 -51.27 22.90
CA ASP A 109 5.88 -51.89 23.19
C ASP A 109 6.97 -51.16 22.42
N ILE A 110 7.94 -50.61 23.14
CA ILE A 110 9.11 -49.95 22.57
C ILE A 110 10.36 -50.79 22.96
N ARG A 111 10.81 -51.61 22.03
CA ARG A 111 11.97 -52.50 22.17
C ARG A 111 11.92 -53.40 23.43
N GLY A 112 10.75 -53.94 23.77
CA GLY A 112 10.51 -54.86 24.87
C GLY A 112 10.09 -54.20 26.20
N ILE A 113 9.89 -52.89 26.22
CA ILE A 113 9.33 -52.12 27.36
C ILE A 113 7.99 -51.51 26.95
N GLN A 114 6.97 -51.79 27.79
CA GLN A 114 5.63 -51.24 27.54
C GLN A 114 5.54 -49.79 28.02
N SER A 115 5.39 -48.86 27.05
CA SER A 115 5.08 -47.47 27.38
C SER A 115 3.56 -47.27 27.56
N ASN A 116 3.16 -46.79 28.74
CA ASN A 116 1.75 -46.60 29.11
C ASN A 116 1.26 -45.15 28.87
N GLY A 117 1.62 -44.56 27.73
CA GLY A 117 1.32 -43.17 27.35
C GLY A 117 2.52 -42.49 26.71
N MET A 118 2.44 -41.17 26.60
CA MET A 118 3.49 -40.36 25.97
C MET A 118 3.63 -39.06 26.74
N ILE A 119 4.87 -38.67 27.05
CA ILE A 119 5.19 -37.31 27.51
C ILE A 119 5.27 -36.42 26.26
N CYS A 120 4.52 -35.34 26.23
CA CYS A 120 4.33 -34.53 25.03
C CYS A 120 5.25 -33.33 24.94
N SER A 121 5.67 -33.02 23.72
CA SER A 121 6.25 -31.72 23.35
C SER A 121 5.16 -30.67 23.12
N ALA A 122 5.56 -29.39 23.01
CA ALA A 122 4.63 -28.32 22.67
C ALA A 122 4.06 -28.48 21.25
N SER A 123 4.86 -28.97 20.31
CA SER A 123 4.43 -29.21 18.93
C SER A 123 3.40 -30.35 18.81
N GLU A 124 3.57 -31.44 19.60
CA GLU A 124 2.60 -32.55 19.66
C GLU A 124 1.26 -32.12 20.26
N LEU A 125 1.27 -31.13 21.12
CA LEU A 125 0.07 -30.52 21.69
C LEU A 125 -0.50 -29.37 20.84
N ASP A 126 0.06 -29.09 19.65
CA ASP A 126 -0.34 -27.98 18.78
C ASP A 126 -0.33 -26.61 19.46
N LEU A 127 0.60 -26.41 20.41
CA LEU A 127 0.74 -25.14 21.13
C LEU A 127 1.65 -24.16 20.39
N TRP A 128 2.83 -24.62 19.97
CA TRP A 128 3.78 -23.91 19.12
C TRP A 128 4.79 -24.89 18.49
N ASP A 129 5.50 -24.42 17.48
CA ASP A 129 6.46 -25.24 16.74
C ASP A 129 7.79 -25.34 17.49
N ASP A 130 7.90 -26.33 18.38
CA ASP A 130 9.09 -26.67 19.16
C ASP A 130 9.26 -28.18 19.18
N HIS A 131 10.37 -28.63 18.63
CA HIS A 131 10.76 -30.03 18.50
C HIS A 131 11.99 -30.40 19.35
N ASP A 132 12.54 -29.44 20.13
CA ASP A 132 13.81 -29.63 20.86
C ASP A 132 13.67 -30.42 22.17
N GLY A 133 12.48 -30.97 22.44
CA GLY A 133 12.26 -31.79 23.63
C GLY A 133 10.79 -31.85 24.04
N ILE A 134 10.56 -32.31 25.26
CA ILE A 134 9.23 -32.29 25.88
C ILE A 134 8.91 -30.92 26.48
N LEU A 135 7.62 -30.64 26.59
CA LEU A 135 7.12 -29.42 27.25
C LEU A 135 7.35 -29.52 28.77
N LEU A 136 8.07 -28.59 29.36
CA LEU A 136 8.21 -28.45 30.82
C LEU A 136 7.14 -27.48 31.33
N LEU A 137 6.41 -27.89 32.37
CA LEU A 137 5.36 -27.14 33.05
C LEU A 137 5.88 -26.56 34.37
N ASP A 138 5.11 -25.65 34.98
CA ASP A 138 5.44 -25.05 36.25
C ASP A 138 5.42 -26.08 37.40
N ASP A 139 6.44 -26.07 38.24
CA ASP A 139 6.63 -27.04 39.34
C ASP A 139 5.51 -27.03 40.38
N LYS A 140 4.68 -25.98 40.40
CA LYS A 140 3.54 -25.82 41.33
C LYS A 140 2.29 -26.62 40.91
N LEU A 141 2.27 -27.16 39.70
CA LEU A 141 1.14 -27.92 39.22
C LEU A 141 1.06 -29.32 39.84
N LEU A 142 -0.16 -29.74 40.17
CA LEU A 142 -0.36 -31.03 40.84
C LEU A 142 -0.49 -32.14 39.82
N PRO A 143 0.17 -33.29 39.99
CA PRO A 143 -0.03 -34.47 39.13
C PRO A 143 -1.50 -34.88 39.07
N GLY A 144 -1.96 -35.30 37.90
CA GLY A 144 -3.35 -35.68 37.64
C GLY A 144 -4.26 -34.51 37.28
N THR A 145 -3.80 -33.26 37.37
CA THR A 145 -4.58 -32.10 36.89
C THR A 145 -4.84 -32.27 35.40
N ASP A 146 -6.07 -32.06 34.97
CA ASP A 146 -6.41 -32.06 33.53
C ASP A 146 -5.68 -30.92 32.81
N PHE A 147 -4.91 -31.26 31.78
CA PHE A 147 -4.11 -30.27 31.06
C PHE A 147 -4.95 -29.18 30.43
N SER A 148 -6.18 -29.47 30.01
CA SER A 148 -7.11 -28.47 29.45
C SER A 148 -7.49 -27.36 30.43
N THR A 149 -7.28 -27.54 31.75
CA THR A 149 -7.61 -26.58 32.80
C THR A 149 -6.43 -25.65 33.16
N ILE A 150 -5.23 -25.95 32.69
CA ILE A 150 -4.02 -25.21 33.07
C ILE A 150 -3.94 -23.87 32.37
N TYR A 151 -4.45 -23.77 31.16
CA TYR A 151 -4.60 -22.51 30.45
C TYR A 151 -5.99 -22.46 29.82
N SER A 152 -6.41 -21.25 29.43
CA SER A 152 -7.76 -21.06 28.85
C SER A 152 -7.91 -21.93 27.60
N SER A 153 -8.54 -23.09 27.73
CA SER A 153 -8.80 -24.02 26.62
C SER A 153 -9.68 -23.41 25.51
N ASN A 154 -10.21 -22.20 25.73
CA ASN A 154 -11.09 -21.46 24.84
C ASN A 154 -10.58 -20.03 24.69
N ASP A 155 -9.33 -19.85 24.23
CA ASP A 155 -8.81 -18.53 23.95
C ASP A 155 -9.17 -18.10 22.52
N PHE A 156 -9.08 -16.84 22.25
CA PHE A 156 -9.37 -16.27 20.94
C PHE A 156 -8.33 -15.22 20.59
N ILE A 157 -7.89 -15.22 19.35
CA ILE A 157 -6.91 -14.26 18.85
C ILE A 157 -7.50 -13.44 17.71
N TRP A 158 -7.33 -12.12 17.82
CA TRP A 158 -7.56 -11.16 16.73
C TRP A 158 -6.22 -10.66 16.21
N GLU A 159 -6.09 -10.56 14.91
CA GLU A 159 -5.03 -9.82 14.26
C GLU A 159 -5.63 -8.50 13.76
N VAL A 160 -5.14 -7.39 14.31
CA VAL A 160 -5.70 -6.06 14.03
C VAL A 160 -4.68 -5.15 13.37
N GLY A 161 -5.12 -4.43 12.35
CA GLY A 161 -4.40 -3.34 11.74
C GLY A 161 -4.36 -2.13 12.67
N VAL A 162 -3.17 -1.68 13.07
CA VAL A 162 -2.97 -0.48 13.87
C VAL A 162 -2.37 0.62 13.01
N THR A 163 -3.08 1.74 12.85
CA THR A 163 -2.62 2.87 12.06
C THR A 163 -1.38 3.54 12.66
N PRO A 164 -0.50 4.16 11.85
CA PRO A 164 0.75 4.75 12.34
C PRO A 164 0.61 5.83 13.41
N ASN A 165 -0.53 6.54 13.47
CA ASN A 165 -0.82 7.54 14.49
C ASN A 165 -1.18 6.95 15.86
N ARG A 166 -1.56 5.66 15.93
CA ARG A 166 -1.99 4.97 17.14
C ARG A 166 -0.91 4.05 17.71
N GLY A 167 0.33 4.57 17.87
CA GLY A 167 1.43 3.82 18.46
C GLY A 167 1.14 3.26 19.86
N ASP A 168 0.29 3.94 20.63
CA ASP A 168 -0.22 3.48 21.93
C ASP A 168 -0.95 2.12 21.85
N CYS A 169 -1.69 1.88 20.76
CA CYS A 169 -2.44 0.65 20.52
C CYS A 169 -1.58 -0.51 19.97
N MET A 170 -0.27 -0.33 19.86
CA MET A 170 0.68 -1.44 19.65
C MET A 170 0.94 -2.23 20.95
N SER A 171 0.02 -2.16 21.92
CA SER A 171 0.09 -2.83 23.22
C SER A 171 -1.28 -3.26 23.72
N TYR A 172 -1.30 -4.30 24.59
CA TYR A 172 -2.53 -4.74 25.27
C TYR A 172 -3.14 -3.63 26.12
N LEU A 173 -2.31 -2.87 26.85
CA LEU A 173 -2.76 -1.72 27.64
C LEU A 173 -3.44 -0.66 26.79
N GLY A 174 -2.89 -0.35 25.58
CA GLY A 174 -3.47 0.62 24.66
C GLY A 174 -4.85 0.17 24.15
N ILE A 175 -4.96 -1.06 23.69
CA ILE A 175 -6.24 -1.65 23.25
C ILE A 175 -7.24 -1.70 24.42
N ALA A 176 -6.81 -2.09 25.62
CA ALA A 176 -7.67 -2.13 26.80
C ALA A 176 -8.20 -0.74 27.18
N ARG A 177 -7.41 0.33 27.00
CA ARG A 177 -7.88 1.71 27.20
C ARG A 177 -9.04 2.06 26.27
N GLU A 178 -8.94 1.71 24.99
CA GLU A 178 -10.02 1.94 24.02
C GLU A 178 -11.29 1.12 24.35
N LEU A 179 -11.13 -0.16 24.62
CA LEU A 179 -12.25 -1.03 24.98
C LEU A 179 -12.89 -0.66 26.34
N SER A 180 -12.10 -0.09 27.27
CA SER A 180 -12.59 0.46 28.53
C SER A 180 -13.63 1.56 28.30
N GLY A 181 -13.38 2.46 27.33
CA GLY A 181 -14.31 3.49 26.89
C GLY A 181 -15.56 2.91 26.26
N TYR A 182 -15.41 1.95 25.36
CA TYR A 182 -16.51 1.35 24.62
C TYR A 182 -17.46 0.55 25.54
N PHE A 183 -16.92 -0.36 26.35
CA PHE A 183 -17.71 -1.20 27.26
C PHE A 183 -18.07 -0.54 28.60
N ASN A 184 -17.62 0.68 28.84
CA ASN A 184 -17.79 1.38 30.12
C ASN A 184 -17.27 0.55 31.32
N LYS A 185 -16.14 -0.13 31.14
CA LYS A 185 -15.47 -0.95 32.17
C LYS A 185 -14.19 -0.28 32.66
N LYS A 186 -13.86 -0.45 33.93
CA LYS A 186 -12.61 0.08 34.50
C LYS A 186 -11.42 -0.78 34.10
N LEU A 187 -10.28 -0.13 33.84
CA LEU A 187 -9.02 -0.84 33.70
C LEU A 187 -8.58 -1.48 35.02
N LYS A 188 -8.06 -2.69 34.95
CA LYS A 188 -7.37 -3.34 36.06
C LYS A 188 -5.97 -2.73 36.18
N THR A 189 -5.55 -2.35 37.34
CA THR A 189 -4.21 -1.76 37.59
C THR A 189 -3.34 -2.76 38.30
N LYS A 190 -2.18 -3.04 37.73
CA LYS A 190 -1.15 -3.88 38.37
C LYS A 190 -0.22 -2.95 39.16
N LYS A 191 -0.30 -2.96 40.49
CA LYS A 191 0.57 -2.16 41.38
C LYS A 191 1.63 -3.03 41.98
N SER A 192 2.83 -2.52 42.13
CA SER A 192 3.96 -3.20 42.74
C SER A 192 4.25 -2.70 44.15
N ASN A 193 4.66 -3.61 45.04
CA ASN A 193 5.24 -3.30 46.35
C ASN A 193 6.74 -3.63 46.34
N LEU A 194 7.47 -3.05 45.41
CA LEU A 194 8.89 -3.30 45.21
C LEU A 194 9.71 -2.50 46.26
N LYS A 195 10.61 -3.21 46.91
CA LYS A 195 11.59 -2.60 47.81
C LYS A 195 13.01 -3.00 47.34
N PRO A 196 13.86 -2.05 46.97
CA PRO A 196 15.21 -2.32 46.53
C PRO A 196 16.02 -2.97 47.67
N THR A 197 16.94 -3.85 47.27
CA THR A 197 17.77 -4.63 48.21
C THR A 197 19.27 -4.32 48.07
N ILE A 198 19.67 -3.69 46.96
CA ILE A 198 21.03 -3.28 46.66
C ILE A 198 21.11 -1.82 46.25
N SER A 199 22.30 -1.22 46.27
CA SER A 199 22.55 0.12 45.74
C SER A 199 22.91 0.06 44.27
N ASN A 200 22.59 1.12 43.50
CA ASN A 200 23.05 1.27 42.11
C ASN A 200 24.59 1.39 42.09
N ILE A 201 25.20 0.64 41.16
CA ILE A 201 26.66 0.64 41.00
C ILE A 201 27.01 1.40 39.71
N LEU A 202 26.23 1.20 38.64
CA LEU A 202 26.47 1.87 37.39
C LEU A 202 25.75 3.21 37.32
N ASN A 203 26.42 4.21 36.76
CA ASN A 203 25.78 5.46 36.42
C ASN A 203 25.20 5.36 34.99
N ALA A 204 23.88 5.44 34.86
CA ALA A 204 23.20 5.33 33.58
C ALA A 204 22.24 6.51 33.34
N GLY A 205 22.24 7.08 32.13
CA GLY A 205 21.42 8.23 31.84
C GLY A 205 21.24 8.54 30.36
N SER A 206 20.40 9.51 30.09
CA SER A 206 19.96 9.93 28.75
C SER A 206 21.02 10.67 27.90
N GLY A 207 22.19 10.94 28.48
CA GLY A 207 23.23 11.74 27.82
C GLY A 207 22.83 13.21 27.60
N LYS A 208 23.66 13.94 26.86
CA LYS A 208 23.45 15.39 26.59
C LYS A 208 22.63 15.70 25.33
N ILE A 209 22.07 14.69 24.65
CA ILE A 209 21.36 14.82 23.38
C ILE A 209 19.85 15.04 23.57
N LYS A 210 19.19 15.67 22.60
CA LYS A 210 17.74 15.92 22.64
C LYS A 210 16.92 14.69 22.26
N GLU A 211 17.50 13.83 21.47
CA GLU A 211 16.85 12.65 20.88
C GLU A 211 16.60 11.52 21.89
N CYS A 212 17.21 11.56 23.09
CA CYS A 212 16.85 10.72 24.22
C CYS A 212 16.33 11.61 25.35
N ASN A 213 15.02 11.65 25.58
CA ASN A 213 14.41 12.49 26.60
C ASN A 213 14.39 11.85 27.98
N SER A 214 14.24 10.54 28.04
CA SER A 214 14.19 9.79 29.29
C SER A 214 14.96 8.47 29.12
N TYR A 215 15.74 8.12 30.15
CA TYR A 215 16.49 6.87 30.24
C TYR A 215 16.33 6.27 31.63
N GLY A 216 15.62 5.15 31.71
CA GLY A 216 15.42 4.39 32.93
C GLY A 216 16.37 3.19 33.01
N SER A 217 16.84 2.86 34.21
CA SER A 217 17.66 1.68 34.43
C SER A 217 17.38 1.05 35.81
N VAL A 218 17.61 -0.26 35.90
CA VAL A 218 17.66 -1.02 37.17
C VAL A 218 18.68 -2.12 37.05
N GLU A 219 19.47 -2.31 38.12
CA GLU A 219 20.43 -3.39 38.24
C GLU A 219 19.84 -4.56 39.02
N ILE A 220 20.15 -5.80 38.59
CA ILE A 220 19.68 -7.03 39.23
C ILE A 220 20.91 -7.91 39.46
N GLU A 221 21.02 -8.49 40.66
CA GLU A 221 22.09 -9.38 41.05
C GLU A 221 21.58 -10.76 41.50
N ASN A 222 22.44 -11.76 41.41
CA ASN A 222 22.14 -13.15 41.80
C ASN A 222 20.94 -13.73 41.04
N PHE A 223 20.95 -13.53 39.76
CA PHE A 223 19.91 -13.96 38.85
C PHE A 223 20.32 -15.26 38.14
N ASN A 224 19.34 -16.11 37.84
CA ASN A 224 19.55 -17.29 37.02
C ASN A 224 18.75 -17.19 35.70
N VAL A 225 19.44 -17.40 34.59
CA VAL A 225 18.80 -17.55 33.28
C VAL A 225 18.13 -18.92 33.25
N THR A 226 16.81 -18.94 33.02
CA THR A 226 15.98 -20.14 32.99
C THR A 226 14.91 -20.00 31.88
N ASN A 227 14.10 -21.02 31.71
CA ASN A 227 12.90 -20.90 30.89
C ASN A 227 11.87 -19.98 31.54
N SER A 228 11.12 -19.24 30.75
CA SER A 228 9.95 -18.48 31.20
C SER A 228 8.81 -19.39 31.64
N SER A 229 7.85 -18.87 32.41
CA SER A 229 6.64 -19.61 32.79
C SER A 229 5.89 -20.11 31.56
N PHE A 230 5.13 -21.20 31.72
CA PHE A 230 4.32 -21.74 30.62
C PHE A 230 3.36 -20.68 30.01
N GLU A 231 2.67 -19.92 30.86
CA GLU A 231 1.75 -18.87 30.43
C GLU A 231 2.44 -17.81 29.57
N MET A 232 3.60 -17.33 29.95
CA MET A 232 4.37 -16.33 29.20
C MET A 232 4.82 -16.89 27.86
N ARG A 233 5.36 -18.10 27.82
CA ARG A 233 5.77 -18.79 26.58
C ARG A 233 4.57 -18.97 25.63
N TYR A 234 3.43 -19.42 26.15
CA TYR A 234 2.20 -19.56 25.38
C TYR A 234 1.78 -18.23 24.75
N ARG A 235 1.64 -17.18 25.55
CA ARG A 235 1.21 -15.86 25.09
C ARG A 235 2.15 -15.28 24.01
N LEU A 236 3.46 -15.36 24.20
CA LEU A 236 4.44 -14.86 23.26
C LEU A 236 4.43 -15.62 21.93
N THR A 237 4.32 -16.94 21.97
CA THR A 237 4.28 -17.75 20.75
C THR A 237 3.00 -17.54 19.95
N GLN A 238 1.85 -17.37 20.62
CA GLN A 238 0.60 -17.06 19.92
C GLN A 238 0.64 -15.72 19.19
N VAL A 239 1.35 -14.73 19.72
CA VAL A 239 1.56 -13.45 19.02
C VAL A 239 2.67 -13.50 17.97
N GLY A 240 3.38 -14.63 17.84
CA GLY A 240 4.41 -14.87 16.82
C GLY A 240 5.83 -14.51 17.27
N THR A 241 6.07 -14.34 18.57
CA THR A 241 7.39 -14.03 19.12
C THR A 241 8.13 -15.30 19.48
N ARG A 242 9.40 -15.40 19.09
CA ARG A 242 10.27 -16.52 19.44
C ARG A 242 10.61 -16.47 20.93
N ILE A 243 10.54 -17.62 21.60
CA ILE A 243 10.94 -17.82 22.98
C ILE A 243 12.46 -18.03 23.02
N ILE A 244 13.13 -17.42 23.99
CA ILE A 244 14.60 -17.51 24.17
C ILE A 244 14.94 -17.92 25.60
N ASN A 245 14.71 -17.05 26.57
CA ASN A 245 14.91 -17.27 28.00
C ASN A 245 14.08 -16.26 28.80
N ASN A 246 13.97 -16.47 30.11
CA ASN A 246 13.14 -15.64 30.99
C ASN A 246 13.47 -14.13 30.94
N VAL A 247 14.70 -13.70 30.67
CA VAL A 247 15.05 -12.29 30.55
C VAL A 247 14.50 -11.68 29.27
N VAL A 248 14.84 -12.29 28.14
CA VAL A 248 14.44 -11.81 26.82
C VAL A 248 12.94 -11.92 26.64
N ASP A 249 12.35 -13.01 27.11
CA ASP A 249 10.90 -13.23 27.02
C ASP A 249 10.12 -12.21 27.86
N ILE A 250 10.60 -11.85 29.08
CA ILE A 250 9.97 -10.78 29.88
C ILE A 250 10.09 -9.43 29.15
N THR A 251 11.24 -9.11 28.53
CA THR A 251 11.36 -7.84 27.77
C THR A 251 10.38 -7.79 26.60
N ASN A 252 10.22 -8.89 25.86
CA ASN A 252 9.25 -9.03 24.80
C ASN A 252 7.81 -9.00 25.32
N TYR A 253 7.55 -9.65 26.44
CA TYR A 253 6.22 -9.64 27.07
C TYR A 253 5.79 -8.22 27.44
N ILE A 254 6.65 -7.42 28.05
CA ILE A 254 6.38 -6.03 28.42
C ILE A 254 6.20 -5.13 27.20
N LEU A 255 6.97 -5.38 26.14
CA LEU A 255 6.83 -4.71 24.87
C LEU A 255 5.40 -4.85 24.31
N TYR A 256 4.81 -6.04 24.35
CA TYR A 256 3.42 -6.26 23.93
C TYR A 256 2.41 -5.82 25.00
N ASP A 257 2.70 -6.06 26.29
CA ASP A 257 1.79 -5.79 27.39
C ASP A 257 1.46 -4.29 27.53
N ILE A 258 2.51 -3.44 27.56
CA ILE A 258 2.37 -2.00 27.82
C ILE A 258 2.95 -1.10 26.73
N GLY A 259 3.58 -1.65 25.70
CA GLY A 259 4.12 -0.87 24.57
C GLY A 259 5.48 -0.22 24.84
N GLN A 260 6.17 -0.59 25.92
CA GLN A 260 7.50 -0.08 26.25
C GLN A 260 8.57 -1.11 25.86
N PRO A 261 9.42 -0.83 24.85
CA PRO A 261 10.57 -1.66 24.59
C PRO A 261 11.57 -1.59 25.74
N LEU A 262 12.05 -2.75 26.16
CA LEU A 262 13.12 -2.89 27.15
C LEU A 262 14.33 -3.57 26.52
N HIS A 263 15.52 -3.30 27.04
CA HIS A 263 16.72 -4.05 26.68
C HIS A 263 17.46 -4.53 27.94
N ALA A 264 18.00 -5.74 27.88
CA ALA A 264 18.78 -6.33 28.95
C ALA A 264 20.23 -6.47 28.53
N PHE A 265 21.13 -5.95 29.36
CA PHE A 265 22.57 -6.10 29.22
C PHE A 265 23.11 -7.05 30.29
N ASP A 266 24.10 -7.86 29.92
CA ASP A 266 24.96 -8.54 30.91
C ASP A 266 25.78 -7.48 31.63
N ARG A 267 25.46 -7.26 32.91
CA ARG A 267 26.03 -6.17 33.71
C ARG A 267 27.51 -6.37 33.93
N ASP A 268 28.02 -7.62 34.04
CA ASP A 268 29.41 -7.91 34.27
C ASP A 268 30.33 -7.59 33.07
N LYS A 269 29.73 -7.34 31.91
CA LYS A 269 30.39 -6.86 30.68
C LYS A 269 30.38 -5.33 30.54
N LEU A 270 29.85 -4.60 31.53
CA LEU A 270 29.77 -3.14 31.56
C LEU A 270 30.73 -2.56 32.61
N PHE A 271 31.55 -1.60 32.22
CA PHE A 271 32.67 -1.14 33.07
C PHE A 271 32.63 0.36 33.38
N GLY A 272 31.69 1.12 32.83
CA GLY A 272 31.69 2.56 32.98
C GLY A 272 30.32 3.21 33.05
N THR A 273 30.24 4.47 32.60
CA THR A 273 29.01 5.20 32.56
C THR A 273 28.23 4.85 31.31
N ILE A 274 27.00 4.42 31.50
CA ILE A 274 26.05 4.14 30.39
C ILE A 274 25.36 5.45 29.98
N SER A 275 25.48 5.81 28.72
CA SER A 275 24.88 7.04 28.19
C SER A 275 24.47 6.90 26.75
N VAL A 276 23.61 7.83 26.28
CA VAL A 276 23.15 7.88 24.89
C VAL A 276 23.82 9.05 24.17
N ARG A 277 24.37 8.80 22.98
CA ARG A 277 24.94 9.81 22.11
C ARG A 277 24.67 9.52 20.63
N LYS A 278 25.00 10.46 19.77
CA LYS A 278 25.09 10.20 18.33
C LYS A 278 26.35 9.41 18.02
N ALA A 279 26.27 8.52 17.07
CA ALA A 279 27.42 7.77 16.59
C ALA A 279 28.45 8.70 15.92
N LYS A 280 29.70 8.30 15.90
CA LYS A 280 30.76 8.95 15.11
C LYS A 280 30.67 8.49 13.66
N ASN A 281 31.07 9.32 12.72
CA ASN A 281 31.11 8.93 11.31
C ASN A 281 32.01 7.72 11.10
N ASN A 282 31.50 6.69 10.41
CA ASN A 282 32.15 5.41 10.17
C ASN A 282 32.39 4.56 11.43
N GLU A 283 31.78 4.88 12.55
CA GLU A 283 31.79 4.03 13.74
C GLU A 283 31.15 2.67 13.44
N LYS A 284 31.67 1.61 14.06
CA LYS A 284 31.18 0.25 13.82
C LYS A 284 30.65 -0.36 15.10
N ILE A 285 29.61 -1.15 14.97
CA ILE A 285 29.04 -1.99 16.03
C ILE A 285 28.66 -3.35 15.44
N THR A 286 28.93 -4.42 16.19
CA THR A 286 28.40 -5.76 15.88
C THR A 286 27.09 -5.92 16.63
N THR A 287 26.00 -6.13 15.91
CA THR A 287 24.64 -6.30 16.47
C THR A 287 24.36 -7.77 16.83
N LEU A 288 23.27 -8.05 17.59
CA LEU A 288 22.86 -9.39 18.03
C LEU A 288 22.68 -10.41 16.89
N ASP A 289 22.43 -9.96 15.67
CA ASP A 289 22.39 -10.80 14.47
C ASP A 289 23.79 -11.11 13.88
N SER A 290 24.85 -10.85 14.64
CA SER A 290 26.25 -11.06 14.28
C SER A 290 26.75 -10.24 13.08
N GLN A 291 26.00 -9.20 12.65
CA GLN A 291 26.37 -8.33 11.53
C GLN A 291 27.13 -7.10 12.01
N VAL A 292 28.22 -6.75 11.31
CA VAL A 292 28.94 -5.50 11.56
C VAL A 292 28.27 -4.36 10.83
N ARG A 293 27.76 -3.39 11.58
CA ARG A 293 27.05 -2.22 11.06
C ARG A 293 27.95 -0.98 11.05
N LYS A 294 27.97 -0.27 9.94
CA LYS A 294 28.67 1.02 9.80
C LYS A 294 27.67 2.15 10.04
N LEU A 295 28.01 3.04 10.98
CA LEU A 295 27.13 4.09 11.45
C LEU A 295 27.57 5.47 10.95
N ASP A 296 26.67 6.44 11.01
CA ASP A 296 26.94 7.86 10.79
C ASP A 296 26.43 8.72 11.95
N SER A 297 26.67 10.03 11.88
CA SER A 297 26.34 10.99 12.94
C SER A 297 24.83 11.21 13.17
N ASN A 298 23.94 10.57 12.40
CA ASN A 298 22.49 10.61 12.61
C ASN A 298 22.01 9.44 13.47
N ASP A 299 22.79 8.37 13.57
CA ASP A 299 22.43 7.20 14.35
C ASP A 299 22.63 7.43 15.85
N LEU A 300 21.70 6.91 16.65
CA LEU A 300 21.80 6.93 18.09
C LEU A 300 22.43 5.62 18.60
N VAL A 301 23.36 5.75 19.50
CA VAL A 301 24.01 4.61 20.17
C VAL A 301 23.93 4.75 21.69
N ILE A 302 23.74 3.61 22.35
CA ILE A 302 23.97 3.48 23.78
C ILE A 302 25.45 3.10 23.97
N THR A 303 26.11 3.73 24.90
CA THR A 303 27.56 3.55 25.13
C THR A 303 27.88 3.20 26.56
N ASP A 304 28.90 2.37 26.73
CA ASP A 304 29.65 2.21 27.99
C ASP A 304 30.90 3.08 27.89
N ASN A 305 30.96 4.15 28.70
CA ASN A 305 31.85 5.28 28.51
C ASN A 305 31.68 5.87 27.08
N ASP A 306 32.60 5.59 26.17
CA ASP A 306 32.52 6.07 24.76
C ASP A 306 32.33 4.92 23.74
N LYS A 307 32.44 3.65 24.20
CA LYS A 307 32.28 2.48 23.31
C LYS A 307 30.79 2.20 23.04
N PRO A 308 30.35 2.07 21.79
CA PRO A 308 28.96 1.72 21.47
C PRO A 308 28.67 0.26 21.86
N ILE A 309 27.58 0.05 22.61
CA ILE A 309 27.11 -1.25 23.08
C ILE A 309 25.75 -1.64 22.55
N ALA A 310 24.97 -0.68 22.00
CA ALA A 310 23.71 -0.96 21.32
C ALA A 310 23.37 0.15 20.32
N LEU A 311 22.59 -0.19 19.28
CA LEU A 311 21.84 0.76 18.46
C LEU A 311 20.57 1.15 19.21
N ALA A 312 20.52 2.36 19.71
CA ALA A 312 19.42 2.84 20.55
C ALA A 312 18.05 2.63 19.90
N GLY A 313 17.16 1.91 20.56
CA GLY A 313 15.80 1.63 20.11
C GLY A 313 15.65 0.74 18.86
N VAL A 314 16.74 0.18 18.34
CA VAL A 314 16.72 -0.69 17.15
C VAL A 314 17.18 -2.10 17.49
N MET A 315 18.44 -2.29 17.94
CA MET A 315 19.00 -3.61 18.23
C MET A 315 20.19 -3.52 19.20
N GLY A 316 20.28 -4.46 20.14
CA GLY A 316 21.40 -4.60 21.05
C GLY A 316 22.71 -4.99 20.35
N GLY A 317 23.83 -4.74 21.02
CA GLY A 317 25.14 -5.19 20.58
C GLY A 317 25.46 -6.59 21.11
N LEU A 318 26.18 -7.37 20.32
CA LEU A 318 26.54 -8.76 20.61
C LEU A 318 27.43 -8.89 21.85
N GLU A 319 28.34 -7.94 22.07
CA GLU A 319 29.33 -8.03 23.15
C GLU A 319 28.72 -8.00 24.58
N THR A 320 27.56 -7.36 24.73
CA THR A 320 26.86 -7.20 26.00
C THR A 320 25.61 -8.04 26.14
N GLU A 321 25.45 -9.04 25.23
CA GLU A 321 24.34 -9.97 25.22
C GLU A 321 24.24 -10.81 26.50
N VAL A 322 23.02 -11.02 26.96
CA VAL A 322 22.69 -11.94 28.05
C VAL A 322 22.86 -13.39 27.58
N SER A 323 23.61 -14.16 28.30
CA SER A 323 23.90 -15.59 28.06
C SER A 323 23.38 -16.47 29.19
N GLU A 324 23.41 -17.78 29.03
CA GLU A 324 23.01 -18.75 30.04
C GLU A 324 23.83 -18.64 31.33
N THR A 325 25.04 -18.06 31.26
CA THR A 325 25.94 -17.88 32.44
C THR A 325 25.81 -16.51 33.06
N THR A 326 24.97 -15.64 32.58
CA THR A 326 24.75 -14.29 33.11
C THR A 326 24.05 -14.35 34.46
N THR A 327 24.66 -13.73 35.48
CA THR A 327 24.13 -13.67 36.85
C THR A 327 23.76 -12.27 37.31
N ASN A 328 24.22 -11.25 36.61
CA ASN A 328 23.92 -9.86 36.90
C ASN A 328 23.42 -9.14 35.65
N LEU A 329 22.36 -8.33 35.80
CA LEU A 329 21.69 -7.66 34.67
C LEU A 329 21.64 -6.15 34.87
N LEU A 330 21.75 -5.40 33.81
CA LEU A 330 21.25 -4.02 33.68
C LEU A 330 20.08 -4.00 32.71
N ILE A 331 18.90 -3.62 33.20
CA ILE A 331 17.70 -3.45 32.36
C ILE A 331 17.52 -1.99 32.02
N GLU A 332 17.38 -1.73 30.75
CA GLU A 332 17.12 -0.41 30.17
C GLU A 332 15.64 -0.24 29.81
N SER A 333 15.13 0.98 30.05
CA SER A 333 13.82 1.44 29.58
C SER A 333 13.94 2.91 29.18
N ALA A 334 13.95 3.20 27.89
CA ALA A 334 14.22 4.55 27.40
C ALA A 334 13.08 5.12 26.53
N TYR A 335 13.12 6.44 26.32
CA TYR A 335 12.36 7.13 25.29
C TYR A 335 13.32 7.74 24.27
N PHE A 336 13.22 7.30 23.02
CA PHE A 336 13.99 7.81 21.90
C PHE A 336 13.11 8.56 20.91
N ASP A 337 13.70 9.56 20.23
CA ASP A 337 13.00 10.33 19.19
C ASP A 337 12.56 9.44 18.02
N LYS A 338 11.28 9.44 17.73
CA LYS A 338 10.65 8.57 16.70
C LYS A 338 11.27 8.72 15.32
N VAL A 339 11.62 9.95 14.91
CA VAL A 339 12.19 10.21 13.57
C VAL A 339 13.62 9.69 13.47
N SER A 340 14.40 9.82 14.54
CA SER A 340 15.78 9.32 14.60
C SER A 340 15.80 7.79 14.48
N ILE A 341 14.94 7.09 15.24
CA ILE A 341 14.85 5.62 15.17
C ILE A 341 14.37 5.16 13.79
N MET A 342 13.33 5.78 13.24
CA MET A 342 12.83 5.46 11.91
C MET A 342 13.94 5.57 10.85
N LYS A 343 14.71 6.66 10.85
CA LYS A 343 15.81 6.88 9.88
C LYS A 343 16.89 5.81 9.99
N THR A 344 17.33 5.50 11.21
CA THR A 344 18.36 4.47 11.47
C THR A 344 17.86 3.09 11.05
N SER A 345 16.66 2.70 11.47
CA SER A 345 16.04 1.41 11.14
C SER A 345 15.94 1.19 9.63
N ARG A 346 15.45 2.18 8.89
CA ARG A 346 15.31 2.08 7.43
C ARG A 346 16.65 2.10 6.70
N LYS A 347 17.57 2.99 7.11
CA LYS A 347 18.92 3.06 6.51
C LYS A 347 19.68 1.74 6.64
N LEU A 348 19.59 1.09 7.79
CA LEU A 348 20.28 -0.17 8.06
C LEU A 348 19.46 -1.41 7.64
N ASN A 349 18.24 -1.22 7.13
CA ASN A 349 17.26 -2.27 6.85
C ASN A 349 17.04 -3.21 8.05
N LEU A 350 16.95 -2.63 9.25
CA LEU A 350 16.74 -3.31 10.53
C LEU A 350 15.39 -2.93 11.12
N ILE A 351 14.38 -3.74 10.81
CA ILE A 351 13.03 -3.56 11.34
C ILE A 351 12.84 -4.56 12.48
N SER A 352 12.74 -4.05 13.73
CA SER A 352 12.46 -4.83 14.92
C SER A 352 11.14 -4.40 15.56
N ASP A 353 10.56 -5.26 16.39
CA ASP A 353 9.36 -4.93 17.18
C ASP A 353 9.55 -3.68 18.06
N ALA A 354 10.76 -3.46 18.56
CA ALA A 354 11.14 -2.27 19.30
C ALA A 354 11.16 -1.04 18.39
N SER A 355 11.86 -1.11 17.23
CA SER A 355 11.97 0.02 16.30
C SER A 355 10.61 0.46 15.76
N ILE A 356 9.69 -0.48 15.46
CA ILE A 356 8.32 -0.18 15.02
C ILE A 356 7.56 0.61 16.08
N ARG A 357 7.70 0.26 17.37
CA ARG A 357 7.03 0.99 18.45
C ARG A 357 7.62 2.38 18.65
N PHE A 358 8.96 2.50 18.67
CA PHE A 358 9.60 3.82 18.78
C PHE A 358 9.25 4.74 17.60
N GLU A 359 9.30 4.25 16.36
CA GLU A 359 8.99 5.08 15.18
C GLU A 359 7.52 5.55 15.14
N ARG A 360 6.59 4.73 15.66
CA ARG A 360 5.18 5.10 15.81
C ARG A 360 4.93 5.97 17.02
N GLY A 361 5.87 6.00 17.96
CA GLY A 361 5.82 6.73 19.23
C GLY A 361 5.29 5.90 20.40
N ILE A 362 6.00 5.97 21.49
CA ILE A 362 5.65 5.34 22.78
C ILE A 362 5.25 6.40 23.81
N ASP A 363 4.65 5.97 24.91
CA ASP A 363 4.35 6.84 26.04
C ASP A 363 5.66 7.36 26.67
N TYR A 364 5.88 8.68 26.66
CA TYR A 364 7.12 9.29 27.16
C TYR A 364 7.22 9.35 28.69
N LYS A 365 6.25 8.78 29.43
CA LYS A 365 6.23 8.70 30.90
C LYS A 365 6.21 7.28 31.46
N ILE A 366 6.24 6.26 30.61
CA ILE A 366 6.01 4.88 31.02
C ILE A 366 7.31 4.15 31.47
N GLN A 367 8.50 4.76 31.32
CA GLN A 367 9.80 4.09 31.47
C GLN A 367 9.96 3.45 32.85
N ARG A 368 9.63 4.17 33.95
CA ARG A 368 9.63 3.62 35.31
C ARG A 368 8.69 2.43 35.45
N TYR A 369 7.47 2.55 34.93
CA TYR A 369 6.47 1.49 35.02
C TYR A 369 6.91 0.23 34.24
N GLY A 370 7.60 0.40 33.11
CA GLY A 370 8.19 -0.70 32.35
C GLY A 370 9.19 -1.52 33.18
N LEU A 371 10.08 -0.84 33.91
CA LEU A 371 11.03 -1.49 34.81
C LEU A 371 10.34 -2.14 36.02
N GLU A 372 9.34 -1.49 36.61
CA GLU A 372 8.53 -2.08 37.69
C GLU A 372 7.83 -3.35 37.21
N ARG A 373 7.26 -3.35 36.01
CA ARG A 373 6.64 -4.55 35.43
C ARG A 373 7.65 -5.67 35.19
N PHE A 374 8.84 -5.34 34.69
CA PHE A 374 9.92 -6.34 34.52
C PHE A 374 10.27 -7.02 35.84
N LEU A 375 10.50 -6.22 36.91
CA LEU A 375 10.83 -6.74 38.24
C LEU A 375 9.69 -7.59 38.85
N MET A 376 8.41 -7.24 38.57
CA MET A 376 7.26 -8.03 39.05
C MET A 376 7.24 -9.41 38.39
N GLU A 377 7.29 -9.47 37.05
CA GLU A 377 7.28 -10.73 36.30
C GLU A 377 8.48 -11.63 36.71
N LEU A 378 9.64 -11.02 36.91
CA LEU A 378 10.84 -11.75 37.31
C LEU A 378 10.73 -12.28 38.73
N LYS A 379 10.24 -11.48 39.67
CA LYS A 379 10.10 -11.84 41.11
C LYS A 379 9.06 -12.93 41.36
N ASP A 380 8.02 -13.00 40.52
CA ASP A 380 7.01 -14.06 40.64
C ASP A 380 7.58 -15.44 40.30
N ASN A 381 8.70 -15.48 39.57
CA ASN A 381 9.38 -16.72 39.18
C ASN A 381 10.60 -17.08 40.00
N GLN A 382 11.32 -16.10 40.60
CA GLN A 382 12.53 -16.35 41.43
C GLN A 382 12.83 -15.22 42.40
N ALA A 383 13.57 -15.53 43.46
CA ALA A 383 14.10 -14.52 44.39
C ALA A 383 15.23 -13.75 43.70
N ILE A 384 15.18 -12.42 43.72
CA ILE A 384 16.15 -11.53 43.09
C ILE A 384 16.56 -10.41 44.06
N ASN A 385 17.79 -9.92 43.91
CA ASN A 385 18.26 -8.67 44.48
C ASN A 385 18.30 -7.60 43.39
N TYR A 386 17.78 -6.41 43.66
CA TYR A 386 17.70 -5.33 42.66
C TYR A 386 17.88 -3.96 43.30
N SER A 387 18.38 -3.03 42.51
CA SER A 387 18.67 -1.65 42.90
C SER A 387 17.40 -0.76 42.86
N GLU A 388 17.56 0.47 43.34
CA GLU A 388 16.54 1.49 43.01
C GLU A 388 16.40 1.68 41.48
N ILE A 389 15.15 1.88 41.04
CA ILE A 389 14.90 2.27 39.67
C ILE A 389 15.34 3.72 39.49
N ASN A 390 16.37 3.92 38.69
CA ASN A 390 16.83 5.24 38.28
C ASN A 390 16.14 5.65 36.97
N VAL A 391 15.63 6.89 36.89
CA VAL A 391 15.07 7.46 35.66
C VAL A 391 15.62 8.87 35.50
N ASP A 392 16.52 9.04 34.54
CA ASP A 392 17.00 10.35 34.10
C ASP A 392 16.00 10.91 33.05
N ASP A 393 15.10 11.77 33.52
CA ASP A 393 14.06 12.43 32.69
C ASP A 393 14.35 13.93 32.57
N LYS A 394 14.56 14.41 31.35
CA LYS A 394 14.80 15.82 31.05
C LYS A 394 13.55 16.71 31.21
N GLY A 395 12.36 16.11 31.30
CA GLY A 395 11.10 16.82 31.48
C GLY A 395 10.73 17.78 30.32
N SER A 396 11.38 17.62 29.17
CA SER A 396 11.20 18.53 28.02
C SER A 396 9.95 18.23 27.20
N LEU A 397 9.44 16.98 27.28
CA LEU A 397 8.25 16.56 26.54
C LEU A 397 6.98 16.88 27.33
N LYS A 398 6.11 17.66 26.69
CA LYS A 398 4.78 18.01 27.22
C LYS A 398 3.78 18.12 26.07
N ASN A 399 2.64 17.51 26.23
CA ASN A 399 1.55 17.67 25.29
C ASN A 399 0.99 19.08 25.35
N LYS A 400 0.66 19.66 24.20
CA LYS A 400 0.09 21.01 24.08
C LYS A 400 -1.35 21.01 24.58
N LYS A 401 -1.75 22.12 25.20
CA LYS A 401 -3.17 22.37 25.47
C LYS A 401 -3.86 22.79 24.18
N VAL A 402 -4.95 22.12 23.84
CA VAL A 402 -5.75 22.36 22.64
C VAL A 402 -7.15 22.84 23.06
N ILE A 403 -7.71 23.74 22.26
CA ILE A 403 -9.09 24.27 22.48
C ILE A 403 -9.95 23.82 21.31
N LEU A 404 -11.06 23.13 21.61
CA LEU A 404 -12.07 22.70 20.65
C LEU A 404 -13.39 23.47 20.92
N LYS A 405 -13.90 24.19 19.92
CA LYS A 405 -15.22 24.84 19.98
C LYS A 405 -16.31 23.87 19.56
N TYR A 406 -17.46 23.91 20.25
CA TYR A 406 -18.60 23.03 19.88
C TYR A 406 -19.14 23.29 18.47
N SER A 407 -19.05 24.56 18.00
CA SER A 407 -19.40 24.90 16.62
C SER A 407 -18.58 24.14 15.57
N GLU A 408 -17.33 23.76 15.88
CA GLU A 408 -16.48 22.97 14.98
C GLU A 408 -16.95 21.52 14.90
N ILE A 409 -17.41 20.96 16.04
CA ILE A 409 -18.01 19.62 16.09
C ILE A 409 -19.25 19.58 15.19
N LYS A 410 -20.19 20.52 15.37
CA LYS A 410 -21.40 20.61 14.55
C LYS A 410 -21.10 20.79 13.07
N LYS A 411 -20.15 21.67 12.74
CA LYS A 411 -19.72 21.94 11.36
C LYS A 411 -19.17 20.69 10.66
N LEU A 412 -18.41 19.87 11.39
CA LEU A 412 -17.73 18.70 10.82
C LEU A 412 -18.62 17.45 10.83
N LEU A 413 -19.31 17.19 11.94
CA LEU A 413 -20.11 15.97 12.12
C LEU A 413 -21.59 16.14 11.75
N GLY A 414 -22.07 17.37 11.57
CA GLY A 414 -23.48 17.65 11.25
C GLY A 414 -24.45 17.51 12.43
N ILE A 415 -23.96 17.15 13.62
CA ILE A 415 -24.77 16.87 14.82
C ILE A 415 -24.31 17.73 16.02
N ASP A 416 -25.22 17.95 16.95
CA ASP A 416 -24.94 18.57 18.24
C ASP A 416 -24.74 17.49 19.32
N LEU A 417 -23.50 17.37 19.83
CA LEU A 417 -23.19 16.44 20.93
C LEU A 417 -23.56 17.05 22.28
N LYS A 418 -24.23 16.26 23.13
CA LYS A 418 -24.57 16.67 24.50
C LYS A 418 -23.29 16.82 25.35
N GLU A 419 -23.24 17.82 26.21
CA GLU A 419 -22.10 18.05 27.13
C GLU A 419 -21.81 16.81 28.00
N SER A 420 -22.85 16.10 28.43
CA SER A 420 -22.71 14.87 29.22
C SER A 420 -21.98 13.76 28.46
N PHE A 421 -22.24 13.62 27.16
CA PHE A 421 -21.54 12.70 26.29
C PHE A 421 -20.06 13.09 26.13
N ILE A 422 -19.78 14.35 25.83
CA ILE A 422 -18.42 14.89 25.72
C ILE A 422 -17.61 14.61 26.99
N LYS A 423 -18.17 14.95 28.18
CA LYS A 423 -17.53 14.67 29.48
C LYS A 423 -17.28 13.17 29.69
N LYS A 424 -18.21 12.33 29.27
CA LYS A 424 -18.10 10.88 29.36
C LYS A 424 -16.94 10.36 28.54
N VAL A 425 -16.82 10.75 27.26
CA VAL A 425 -15.74 10.32 26.36
C VAL A 425 -14.38 10.82 26.86
N LEU A 426 -14.25 12.10 27.23
CA LEU A 426 -13.00 12.64 27.77
C LEU A 426 -12.50 11.88 29.01
N LYS A 427 -13.42 11.50 29.88
CA LYS A 427 -13.10 10.70 31.08
C LYS A 427 -12.60 9.29 30.70
N PHE A 428 -13.24 8.64 29.73
CA PHE A 428 -12.82 7.30 29.27
C PHE A 428 -11.45 7.32 28.59
N LEU A 429 -11.20 8.34 27.79
CA LEU A 429 -9.90 8.52 27.13
C LEU A 429 -8.82 9.05 28.08
N MET A 430 -9.16 9.26 29.37
CA MET A 430 -8.26 9.81 30.41
C MET A 430 -7.64 11.16 29.99
N ILE A 431 -8.40 11.97 29.27
CA ILE A 431 -7.98 13.29 28.80
C ILE A 431 -8.28 14.33 29.90
N ASP A 432 -7.23 15.00 30.38
CA ASP A 432 -7.37 16.14 31.27
C ASP A 432 -8.02 17.32 30.55
N SER A 433 -9.15 17.82 31.06
CA SER A 433 -9.99 18.77 30.33
C SER A 433 -10.76 19.72 31.20
N GLU A 434 -10.91 20.97 30.73
CA GLU A 434 -11.77 22.01 31.22
C GLU A 434 -12.95 22.16 30.23
N VAL A 435 -14.17 21.78 30.65
CA VAL A 435 -15.37 21.85 29.80
C VAL A 435 -16.16 23.10 30.13
N ASN A 436 -16.34 23.99 29.17
CA ASN A 436 -17.09 25.24 29.24
C ASN A 436 -18.37 25.12 28.37
N LYS A 437 -19.24 26.17 28.42
CA LYS A 437 -20.50 26.20 27.62
C LYS A 437 -20.31 26.20 26.12
N GLU A 438 -19.17 26.67 25.62
CA GLU A 438 -18.90 26.87 24.18
C GLU A 438 -17.71 26.07 23.66
N SER A 439 -16.85 25.55 24.56
CA SER A 439 -15.62 24.89 24.19
C SER A 439 -15.13 23.89 25.23
N VAL A 440 -14.26 23.01 24.78
CA VAL A 440 -13.44 22.12 25.61
C VAL A 440 -11.99 22.55 25.44
N LYS A 441 -11.30 22.81 26.54
CA LYS A 441 -9.85 22.93 26.59
C LYS A 441 -9.29 21.64 27.15
N PHE A 442 -8.41 20.98 26.44
CA PHE A 442 -7.92 19.66 26.82
C PHE A 442 -6.40 19.54 26.70
N THR A 443 -5.84 18.65 27.51
CA THR A 443 -4.42 18.24 27.43
C THR A 443 -4.39 16.74 27.17
N PRO A 444 -3.90 16.29 26.00
CA PRO A 444 -3.79 14.86 25.73
C PRO A 444 -2.90 14.15 26.75
N PRO A 445 -3.18 12.89 27.10
CA PRO A 445 -2.27 12.10 27.94
C PRO A 445 -0.95 11.78 27.20
N SER A 446 0.08 11.38 27.93
CA SER A 446 1.43 11.18 27.41
C SER A 446 1.58 10.12 26.29
N TRP A 447 0.63 9.21 26.19
CA TRP A 447 0.57 8.18 25.15
C TRP A 447 -0.22 8.59 23.90
N ARG A 448 -0.97 9.72 23.92
CA ARG A 448 -1.78 10.22 22.81
C ARG A 448 -1.17 11.48 22.19
N TYR A 449 -0.02 11.32 21.56
CA TYR A 449 0.67 12.42 20.83
C TYR A 449 0.02 12.73 19.47
N ASP A 450 -0.94 11.93 19.03
CA ASP A 450 -1.77 12.13 17.84
C ASP A 450 -2.86 13.21 18.04
N LEU A 451 -3.24 13.49 19.28
CA LEU A 451 -4.27 14.48 19.62
C LEU A 451 -3.69 15.90 19.76
N ASP A 452 -3.21 16.50 18.68
CA ASP A 452 -2.56 17.81 18.71
C ASP A 452 -3.41 18.95 18.10
N ARG A 453 -4.53 18.62 17.45
CA ARG A 453 -5.47 19.54 16.81
C ARG A 453 -6.91 19.33 17.30
N PRO A 454 -7.80 20.36 17.20
CA PRO A 454 -9.21 20.19 17.56
C PRO A 454 -9.91 19.05 16.82
N VAL A 455 -9.59 18.86 15.52
CA VAL A 455 -10.22 17.82 14.69
C VAL A 455 -9.89 16.40 15.18
N ASP A 456 -8.72 16.20 15.79
CA ASP A 456 -8.31 14.88 16.28
C ASP A 456 -9.22 14.45 17.47
N LEU A 457 -9.66 15.41 18.30
CA LEU A 457 -10.63 15.12 19.36
C LEU A 457 -12.05 14.94 18.80
N ILE A 458 -12.41 15.62 17.70
CA ILE A 458 -13.70 15.41 17.03
C ILE A 458 -13.79 13.97 16.50
N GLU A 459 -12.70 13.43 15.95
CA GLU A 459 -12.62 12.04 15.52
C GLU A 459 -12.91 11.07 16.68
N GLU A 460 -12.31 11.31 17.86
CA GLU A 460 -12.59 10.48 19.03
C GLU A 460 -14.07 10.54 19.43
N PHE A 461 -14.69 11.72 19.39
CA PHE A 461 -16.13 11.83 19.64
C PHE A 461 -16.96 11.08 18.61
N ALA A 462 -16.59 11.12 17.34
CA ALA A 462 -17.30 10.39 16.29
C ALA A 462 -17.20 8.87 16.48
N LYS A 463 -16.02 8.33 16.80
CA LYS A 463 -15.81 6.90 17.09
C LYS A 463 -16.68 6.44 18.27
N HIS A 464 -16.65 7.17 19.37
CA HIS A 464 -17.44 6.82 20.56
C HIS A 464 -18.94 7.10 20.43
N TYR A 465 -19.35 8.00 19.52
CA TYR A 465 -20.75 8.17 19.13
C TYR A 465 -21.25 6.98 18.33
N GLY A 466 -20.37 6.39 17.52
CA GLY A 466 -20.61 5.27 16.63
C GLY A 466 -20.98 5.75 15.22
N PHE A 467 -20.20 5.37 14.21
CA PHE A 467 -20.43 5.82 12.84
C PHE A 467 -21.79 5.39 12.28
N ASN A 468 -22.33 4.27 12.74
CA ASN A 468 -23.66 3.78 12.36
C ASN A 468 -24.82 4.65 12.86
N ASN A 469 -24.57 5.55 13.82
CA ASN A 469 -25.58 6.46 14.35
C ASN A 469 -25.68 7.79 13.59
N PHE A 470 -24.81 8.00 12.57
CA PHE A 470 -24.91 9.17 11.69
C PHE A 470 -25.90 8.91 10.56
N GLU A 471 -26.83 9.85 10.38
CA GLU A 471 -27.78 9.78 9.28
C GLU A 471 -27.09 10.04 7.94
N SER A 472 -27.32 9.16 6.97
CA SER A 472 -26.86 9.37 5.60
C SER A 472 -27.71 10.45 4.92
N THR A 473 -27.09 11.54 4.49
CA THR A 473 -27.75 12.63 3.77
C THR A 473 -27.17 12.79 2.37
N LEU A 474 -28.02 13.06 1.40
CA LEU A 474 -27.59 13.40 0.06
C LEU A 474 -27.01 14.83 0.05
N PRO A 475 -25.88 15.05 -0.64
CA PRO A 475 -25.36 16.39 -0.82
C PRO A 475 -26.39 17.31 -1.47
N GLN A 476 -26.73 18.44 -0.84
CA GLN A 476 -27.55 19.48 -1.46
C GLN A 476 -26.62 20.36 -2.29
N GLY A 477 -26.69 20.25 -3.58
CA GLY A 477 -25.92 21.06 -4.52
C GLY A 477 -26.77 21.49 -5.71
N VAL A 478 -26.58 22.72 -6.16
CA VAL A 478 -27.07 23.14 -7.47
C VAL A 478 -26.12 22.52 -8.50
N HIS A 479 -26.62 21.59 -9.30
CA HIS A 479 -25.89 21.08 -10.45
C HIS A 479 -25.67 22.27 -11.44
N LYS A 480 -24.53 22.93 -11.33
CA LYS A 480 -24.06 23.78 -12.42
C LYS A 480 -23.61 22.82 -13.52
N ASN A 481 -24.44 22.73 -14.56
CA ASN A 481 -24.06 22.04 -15.77
C ASN A 481 -22.95 22.87 -16.43
N ASN A 482 -21.69 22.57 -16.14
CA ASN A 482 -20.54 23.17 -16.81
C ASN A 482 -20.45 22.51 -18.19
N LYS A 483 -21.23 23.03 -19.17
CA LYS A 483 -21.09 22.66 -20.56
C LYS A 483 -19.64 22.88 -21.00
N GLY A 484 -19.05 21.92 -21.67
CA GLY A 484 -17.70 22.01 -22.21
C GLY A 484 -16.60 21.61 -21.22
N SER A 485 -16.92 20.80 -20.19
CA SER A 485 -15.90 20.28 -19.27
C SER A 485 -14.93 19.31 -19.97
N TYR A 486 -13.76 19.13 -19.42
CA TYR A 486 -12.80 18.10 -19.85
C TYR A 486 -13.46 16.70 -19.93
N TRP A 487 -14.34 16.38 -18.99
CA TRP A 487 -15.05 15.11 -18.94
C TRP A 487 -16.03 14.93 -20.10
N ASP A 488 -16.72 16.00 -20.54
CA ASP A 488 -17.61 15.97 -21.70
C ASP A 488 -16.79 15.71 -22.97
N LEU A 489 -15.63 16.35 -23.11
CA LEU A 489 -14.72 16.12 -24.23
C LEU A 489 -14.19 14.69 -24.22
N LYS A 490 -13.69 14.21 -23.09
CA LYS A 490 -13.20 12.85 -22.94
C LYS A 490 -14.28 11.84 -23.33
N SER A 491 -15.48 12.00 -22.80
CA SER A 491 -16.63 11.14 -23.10
C SER A 491 -17.00 11.15 -24.59
N TYR A 492 -16.97 12.32 -25.22
CA TYR A 492 -17.23 12.44 -26.67
C TYR A 492 -16.18 11.70 -27.50
N LEU A 493 -14.88 11.98 -27.26
CA LEU A 493 -13.78 11.35 -27.99
C LEU A 493 -13.78 9.81 -27.80
N SER A 494 -13.99 9.33 -26.57
CA SER A 494 -14.12 7.90 -26.31
C SER A 494 -15.32 7.29 -27.04
N SER A 495 -16.46 7.94 -27.05
CA SER A 495 -17.67 7.41 -27.73
C SER A 495 -17.50 7.32 -29.25
N VAL A 496 -16.81 8.29 -29.86
CA VAL A 496 -16.51 8.24 -31.32
C VAL A 496 -15.58 7.07 -31.62
N LEU A 497 -14.50 6.89 -30.81
CA LEU A 497 -13.54 5.83 -31.07
C LEU A 497 -14.12 4.44 -30.82
N THR A 498 -14.87 4.26 -29.72
CA THR A 498 -15.54 2.97 -29.46
C THR A 498 -16.60 2.62 -30.53
N ALA A 499 -17.31 3.60 -31.06
CA ALA A 499 -18.23 3.41 -32.21
C ALA A 499 -17.48 2.96 -33.48
N ASN A 500 -16.19 3.27 -33.62
CA ASN A 500 -15.32 2.83 -34.71
C ASN A 500 -14.47 1.60 -34.32
N ASN A 501 -14.92 0.77 -33.37
CA ASN A 501 -14.28 -0.47 -32.90
C ASN A 501 -12.90 -0.31 -32.23
N PHE A 502 -12.55 0.88 -31.74
CA PHE A 502 -11.36 1.03 -30.87
C PHE A 502 -11.68 0.61 -29.43
N GLN A 503 -10.72 -0.02 -28.81
CA GLN A 503 -10.76 -0.37 -27.39
C GLN A 503 -9.98 0.64 -26.56
N GLU A 504 -10.61 1.18 -25.50
CA GLU A 504 -9.89 2.03 -24.54
C GLU A 504 -8.96 1.16 -23.69
N VAL A 505 -7.70 1.58 -23.58
CA VAL A 505 -6.70 0.95 -22.73
C VAL A 505 -6.12 1.94 -21.75
N GLN A 506 -5.57 1.44 -20.64
CA GLN A 506 -4.81 2.24 -19.68
C GLN A 506 -3.45 1.61 -19.47
N THR A 507 -2.41 2.33 -19.84
CA THR A 507 -1.05 1.88 -19.75
C THR A 507 -0.30 2.58 -18.60
N LEU A 508 0.81 1.97 -18.16
CA LEU A 508 1.64 2.58 -17.13
C LEU A 508 2.34 3.84 -17.64
N SER A 509 2.45 4.84 -16.76
CA SER A 509 3.18 6.08 -17.07
C SER A 509 4.70 5.90 -17.09
N PHE A 510 5.20 4.77 -16.61
CA PHE A 510 6.62 4.44 -16.57
C PHE A 510 6.97 3.54 -17.75
N VAL A 511 8.01 3.92 -18.49
CA VAL A 511 8.40 3.24 -19.72
C VAL A 511 9.92 3.03 -19.78
N ASN A 512 10.32 2.10 -20.64
CA ASN A 512 11.72 1.94 -21.03
C ASN A 512 12.16 3.15 -21.88
N ASN A 513 13.43 3.52 -21.78
CA ASN A 513 14.02 4.59 -22.58
C ASN A 513 13.89 4.34 -24.09
N ASP A 514 14.10 3.11 -24.55
CA ASP A 514 14.02 2.73 -25.96
C ASP A 514 12.66 3.04 -26.57
N ARG A 515 11.59 2.91 -25.80
CA ARG A 515 10.23 3.26 -26.23
C ARG A 515 10.03 4.76 -26.40
N ASN A 516 10.59 5.55 -25.51
CA ASN A 516 10.57 7.02 -25.64
C ASN A 516 11.37 7.47 -26.86
N PHE A 517 12.54 6.86 -27.13
CA PHE A 517 13.38 7.19 -28.27
C PHE A 517 12.74 6.90 -29.63
N LEU A 518 11.74 6.01 -29.71
CA LEU A 518 11.11 5.63 -30.97
C LEU A 518 10.59 6.85 -31.76
N PHE A 519 9.95 7.80 -31.07
CA PHE A 519 9.33 8.99 -31.70
C PHE A 519 10.06 10.31 -31.43
N ASN A 520 10.97 10.35 -30.47
CA ASN A 520 11.69 11.57 -30.06
C ASN A 520 13.14 11.28 -29.62
N PRO A 521 14.01 10.80 -30.50
CA PRO A 521 15.34 10.31 -30.13
C PRO A 521 16.27 11.38 -29.52
N GLU A 522 16.04 12.65 -29.80
CA GLU A 522 16.90 13.76 -29.34
C GLU A 522 16.40 14.43 -28.04
N LYS A 523 15.26 14.00 -27.52
CA LYS A 523 14.64 14.63 -26.37
C LYS A 523 15.20 14.07 -25.05
N LYS A 524 15.39 14.94 -24.04
CA LYS A 524 15.60 14.49 -22.67
C LYS A 524 14.28 14.05 -22.06
N TYR A 525 14.29 12.99 -21.28
CA TYR A 525 13.11 12.41 -20.62
C TYR A 525 13.16 12.64 -19.12
N VAL A 526 11.98 12.65 -18.51
CA VAL A 526 11.84 12.72 -17.05
C VAL A 526 12.19 11.35 -16.47
N GLU A 527 13.23 11.31 -15.63
CA GLU A 527 13.72 10.10 -14.97
C GLU A 527 13.21 10.04 -13.51
N VAL A 528 12.77 8.88 -13.05
CA VAL A 528 12.34 8.65 -11.67
C VAL A 528 13.55 8.26 -10.82
N PHE A 529 13.84 9.04 -9.77
CA PHE A 529 15.03 8.88 -8.93
C PHE A 529 15.12 7.51 -8.24
N ASN A 530 14.00 6.99 -7.75
CA ASN A 530 13.92 5.73 -7.01
C ASN A 530 13.00 4.71 -7.67
N ALA A 531 13.17 4.50 -8.99
CA ALA A 531 12.35 3.56 -9.73
C ALA A 531 12.41 2.15 -9.12
N ILE A 532 11.25 1.50 -8.98
CA ILE A 532 11.12 0.12 -8.49
C ILE A 532 11.77 -0.84 -9.49
N ASP A 533 11.51 -0.60 -10.78
CA ASP A 533 12.10 -1.36 -11.89
C ASP A 533 12.99 -0.46 -12.74
N GLN A 534 14.27 -0.83 -12.86
CA GLN A 534 15.25 -0.07 -13.65
C GLN A 534 14.95 -0.11 -15.16
N SER A 535 14.21 -1.12 -15.64
CA SER A 535 13.77 -1.20 -17.04
C SER A 535 12.68 -0.19 -17.39
N SER A 536 11.98 0.37 -16.39
CA SER A 536 10.81 1.27 -16.54
C SER A 536 10.98 2.56 -15.73
N LYS A 537 12.17 3.16 -15.76
CA LYS A 537 12.52 4.31 -14.93
C LYS A 537 12.18 5.67 -15.53
N PHE A 538 11.72 5.74 -16.77
CA PHE A 538 11.40 7.01 -17.43
C PHE A 538 9.88 7.23 -17.49
N MET A 539 9.48 8.49 -17.34
CA MET A 539 8.10 8.87 -17.62
C MET A 539 7.87 8.91 -19.13
N ARG A 540 6.70 8.43 -19.59
CA ARG A 540 6.35 8.43 -21.01
C ARG A 540 6.24 9.85 -21.58
N SER A 541 6.84 10.07 -22.75
CA SER A 541 6.77 11.33 -23.48
C SER A 541 5.69 11.37 -24.58
N ASN A 542 5.08 10.21 -24.86
CA ASN A 542 4.02 10.01 -25.84
C ASN A 542 3.20 8.77 -25.47
N LEU A 543 1.96 8.65 -25.98
CA LEU A 543 1.13 7.45 -25.82
C LEU A 543 1.35 6.41 -26.92
N MET A 544 1.82 6.82 -28.07
CA MET A 544 1.99 5.94 -29.24
C MET A 544 2.89 4.75 -28.93
N SER A 545 3.98 4.97 -28.20
CA SER A 545 4.89 3.91 -27.77
C SER A 545 4.22 2.88 -26.85
N SER A 546 3.40 3.35 -25.89
CA SER A 546 2.64 2.48 -24.98
C SER A 546 1.58 1.67 -25.74
N LEU A 547 0.91 2.29 -26.73
CA LEU A 547 -0.08 1.60 -27.55
C LEU A 547 0.55 0.52 -28.46
N ILE A 548 1.79 0.75 -28.94
CA ILE A 548 2.55 -0.28 -29.67
C ILE A 548 2.82 -1.48 -28.75
N ASP A 549 3.18 -1.27 -27.50
CA ASP A 549 3.40 -2.36 -26.55
C ASP A 549 2.11 -3.16 -26.29
N VAL A 550 0.97 -2.48 -26.15
CA VAL A 550 -0.34 -3.15 -26.05
C VAL A 550 -0.66 -3.95 -27.30
N TYR A 551 -0.47 -3.34 -28.47
CA TYR A 551 -0.71 -4.03 -29.73
C TYR A 551 0.18 -5.27 -29.87
N LYS A 552 1.48 -5.16 -29.63
CA LYS A 552 2.44 -6.27 -29.73
C LYS A 552 2.08 -7.41 -28.77
N LEU A 553 1.74 -7.09 -27.52
CA LEU A 553 1.31 -8.08 -26.53
C LEU A 553 0.09 -8.88 -27.01
N ASN A 554 -0.91 -8.21 -27.55
CA ASN A 554 -2.12 -8.85 -28.07
C ASN A 554 -1.84 -9.63 -29.37
N TYR A 555 -1.03 -9.08 -30.27
CA TYR A 555 -0.61 -9.72 -31.50
C TYR A 555 0.09 -11.05 -31.24
N ASP A 556 1.04 -11.09 -30.29
CA ASP A 556 1.79 -12.30 -29.90
C ASP A 556 0.90 -13.39 -29.28
N GLN A 557 -0.26 -13.00 -28.73
CA GLN A 557 -1.27 -13.90 -28.17
C GLN A 557 -2.38 -14.27 -29.16
N ASN A 558 -2.23 -13.92 -30.44
CA ASN A 558 -3.26 -14.10 -31.48
C ASN A 558 -4.61 -13.44 -31.16
N ASN A 559 -4.59 -12.37 -30.37
CA ASN A 559 -5.78 -11.56 -30.15
C ASN A 559 -5.94 -10.60 -31.34
N LEU A 560 -6.97 -10.83 -32.13
CA LEU A 560 -7.18 -10.15 -33.42
C LEU A 560 -7.91 -8.80 -33.30
N SER A 561 -8.19 -8.31 -32.12
CA SER A 561 -8.72 -6.97 -31.90
C SER A 561 -7.59 -5.95 -31.99
N ASN A 562 -7.56 -5.12 -33.01
CA ASN A 562 -6.33 -4.47 -33.45
C ASN A 562 -6.36 -2.94 -33.39
N SER A 563 -7.38 -2.34 -32.77
CA SER A 563 -7.51 -0.89 -32.62
C SER A 563 -7.62 -0.48 -31.17
N TYR A 564 -6.68 0.36 -30.73
CA TYR A 564 -6.56 0.78 -29.32
C TYR A 564 -6.46 2.30 -29.22
N PHE A 565 -6.98 2.85 -28.13
CA PHE A 565 -6.77 4.25 -27.78
C PHE A 565 -6.59 4.45 -26.28
N GLU A 566 -5.94 5.54 -25.93
CA GLU A 566 -5.80 5.99 -24.55
C GLU A 566 -5.88 7.51 -24.48
N ILE A 567 -6.64 8.03 -23.50
CA ILE A 567 -6.67 9.47 -23.17
C ILE A 567 -6.00 9.65 -21.83
N ASN A 568 -4.76 10.15 -21.84
CA ASN A 568 -3.98 10.22 -20.63
C ASN A 568 -2.84 11.25 -20.72
N THR A 569 -2.11 11.41 -19.60
CA THR A 569 -1.03 12.38 -19.46
C THR A 569 0.29 11.85 -20.03
N VAL A 570 1.01 12.73 -20.73
CA VAL A 570 2.42 12.58 -21.13
C VAL A 570 3.26 13.66 -20.48
N PHE A 571 4.57 13.42 -20.36
CA PHE A 571 5.48 14.24 -19.57
C PHE A 571 6.62 14.79 -20.44
N ASP A 572 7.06 16.01 -20.16
CA ASP A 572 8.26 16.57 -20.75
C ASP A 572 9.12 17.31 -19.71
N THR A 573 10.41 17.49 -20.02
CA THR A 573 11.37 18.09 -19.10
C THR A 573 11.29 19.61 -18.99
N SER A 574 10.38 20.28 -19.71
CA SER A 574 10.15 21.71 -19.55
C SER A 574 9.49 21.99 -18.19
N LYS A 575 9.78 23.17 -17.64
CA LYS A 575 9.22 23.56 -16.34
C LYS A 575 7.70 23.76 -16.44
N ASN A 576 6.99 23.22 -15.46
CA ASN A 576 5.57 23.50 -15.31
C ASN A 576 5.36 24.98 -14.96
N LYS A 577 4.35 25.61 -15.56
CA LYS A 577 4.06 27.05 -15.35
C LYS A 577 3.51 27.36 -13.96
N ILE A 578 2.96 26.38 -13.26
CA ILE A 578 2.30 26.53 -11.96
C ILE A 578 3.20 26.02 -10.83
N TYR A 579 3.92 24.90 -11.05
CA TYR A 579 4.77 24.25 -10.07
C TYR A 579 6.16 24.04 -10.64
N GLU A 580 7.14 24.87 -10.23
CA GLU A 580 8.49 24.88 -10.80
C GLU A 580 9.27 23.55 -10.66
N ASP A 581 8.96 22.76 -9.61
CA ASP A 581 9.62 21.50 -9.31
C ASP A 581 8.94 20.27 -9.94
N VAL A 582 7.88 20.47 -10.73
CA VAL A 582 7.14 19.40 -11.38
C VAL A 582 7.35 19.47 -12.89
N PRO A 583 7.59 18.31 -13.57
CA PRO A 583 7.69 18.29 -15.02
C PRO A 583 6.38 18.76 -15.68
N ASN A 584 6.49 19.34 -16.87
CA ASN A 584 5.31 19.74 -17.60
C ASN A 584 4.49 18.51 -18.02
N GLN A 585 3.17 18.66 -18.00
CA GLN A 585 2.19 17.59 -18.24
C GLN A 585 1.20 18.04 -19.31
N ASN A 586 1.03 17.17 -20.32
CA ASN A 586 0.05 17.39 -21.38
C ASN A 586 -0.90 16.20 -21.44
N ILE A 587 -2.21 16.48 -21.53
CA ILE A 587 -3.19 15.43 -21.77
C ILE A 587 -3.30 15.23 -23.26
N VAL A 588 -3.13 14.00 -23.71
CA VAL A 588 -3.21 13.62 -25.12
C VAL A 588 -4.18 12.46 -25.32
N LEU A 589 -4.80 12.43 -26.50
CA LEU A 589 -5.45 11.25 -27.04
C LEU A 589 -4.43 10.54 -27.94
N GLY A 590 -4.00 9.35 -27.57
CA GLY A 590 -3.25 8.44 -28.44
C GLY A 590 -4.17 7.42 -29.05
N PHE A 591 -3.95 7.06 -30.30
CA PHE A 591 -4.68 5.99 -30.99
C PHE A 591 -3.75 5.19 -31.89
N LEU A 592 -4.11 3.92 -32.07
CA LEU A 592 -3.38 2.97 -32.93
C LEU A 592 -4.39 2.00 -33.55
N THR A 593 -4.22 1.70 -34.85
CA THR A 593 -4.94 0.63 -35.55
C THR A 593 -4.02 -0.10 -36.51
N SER A 594 -4.28 -1.37 -36.80
CA SER A 594 -3.57 -2.11 -37.85
C SER A 594 -4.27 -1.97 -39.19
N SER A 595 -3.57 -2.31 -40.29
CA SER A 595 -4.13 -2.30 -41.65
C SER A 595 -5.21 -3.36 -41.86
N THR A 596 -5.42 -4.27 -40.94
CA THR A 596 -6.43 -5.34 -41.06
C THR A 596 -7.29 -5.39 -39.83
N LEU A 597 -8.58 -5.22 -39.96
CA LEU A 597 -9.55 -5.50 -38.91
C LEU A 597 -10.13 -6.90 -39.14
N SER A 598 -9.71 -7.84 -38.30
CA SER A 598 -10.16 -9.23 -38.37
C SER A 598 -11.59 -9.39 -37.86
N ASN A 599 -12.43 -10.09 -38.61
CA ASN A 599 -13.77 -10.43 -38.20
C ASN A 599 -13.81 -11.77 -37.44
N THR A 600 -14.47 -11.78 -36.30
CA THR A 600 -14.70 -13.02 -35.53
C THR A 600 -15.79 -13.90 -36.19
N ASP A 601 -16.62 -13.33 -37.04
CA ASP A 601 -17.62 -14.07 -37.80
C ASP A 601 -17.02 -14.58 -39.12
N THR A 602 -16.88 -15.89 -39.24
CA THR A 602 -16.30 -16.55 -40.42
C THR A 602 -17.06 -16.29 -41.74
N ARG A 603 -18.28 -15.74 -41.67
CA ARG A 603 -19.08 -15.35 -42.86
C ARG A 603 -18.66 -13.97 -43.39
N LEU A 604 -17.97 -13.17 -42.60
CA LEU A 604 -17.49 -11.85 -42.99
C LEU A 604 -16.01 -11.94 -43.33
N LYS A 605 -15.61 -11.22 -44.39
CA LYS A 605 -14.20 -11.06 -44.73
C LYS A 605 -13.56 -10.06 -43.79
N ASP A 606 -12.28 -10.24 -43.53
CA ASP A 606 -11.47 -9.21 -42.87
C ASP A 606 -11.55 -7.91 -43.68
N GLN A 607 -11.59 -6.80 -42.95
CA GLN A 607 -11.63 -5.48 -43.54
C GLN A 607 -10.19 -4.94 -43.64
N GLU A 608 -9.79 -4.55 -44.83
CA GLU A 608 -8.54 -3.81 -45.03
C GLU A 608 -8.75 -2.36 -44.63
N LEU A 609 -7.88 -1.83 -43.79
CA LEU A 609 -7.87 -0.45 -43.34
C LEU A 609 -6.63 0.25 -43.89
N ASP A 610 -6.82 1.50 -44.26
CA ASP A 610 -5.76 2.34 -44.81
C ASP A 610 -5.70 3.71 -44.12
N LEU A 611 -4.86 4.58 -44.62
CA LEU A 611 -4.70 5.93 -44.10
C LEU A 611 -5.99 6.76 -44.21
N TYR A 612 -6.85 6.49 -45.22
CA TYR A 612 -8.13 7.17 -45.41
C TYR A 612 -9.14 6.78 -44.30
N TYR A 613 -9.08 5.55 -43.83
CA TYR A 613 -9.84 5.14 -42.65
C TYR A 613 -9.52 5.99 -41.42
N VAL A 614 -8.20 6.18 -41.16
CA VAL A 614 -7.76 7.05 -40.05
C VAL A 614 -8.18 8.50 -40.25
N LYS A 615 -8.08 9.01 -41.51
CA LYS A 615 -8.58 10.35 -41.87
C LYS A 615 -10.07 10.50 -41.59
N ASN A 616 -10.88 9.50 -41.91
CA ASN A 616 -12.32 9.51 -41.62
C ASN A 616 -12.59 9.58 -40.10
N ILE A 617 -11.81 8.83 -39.26
CA ILE A 617 -11.94 8.92 -37.81
C ILE A 617 -11.56 10.32 -37.31
N LEU A 618 -10.47 10.91 -37.81
CA LEU A 618 -10.10 12.29 -37.48
C LEU A 618 -11.19 13.29 -37.83
N THR A 619 -11.88 13.11 -38.96
CA THR A 619 -13.01 13.95 -39.36
C THR A 619 -14.20 13.83 -38.40
N GLN A 620 -14.48 12.64 -37.90
CA GLN A 620 -15.51 12.44 -36.87
C GLN A 620 -15.13 13.04 -35.52
N LEU A 621 -13.85 13.01 -35.15
CA LEU A 621 -13.32 13.56 -33.89
C LEU A 621 -13.25 15.09 -33.90
N LEU A 622 -12.83 15.70 -35.02
CA LEU A 622 -12.37 17.09 -35.07
C LEU A 622 -13.28 18.03 -35.90
N SER A 623 -14.17 17.48 -36.72
CA SER A 623 -15.08 18.15 -37.68
C SER A 623 -14.34 18.90 -38.82
N SER A 624 -13.43 19.81 -38.50
CA SER A 624 -12.59 20.54 -39.45
C SER A 624 -11.14 20.58 -39.02
N TYR A 625 -10.23 20.30 -39.90
CA TYR A 625 -8.76 20.32 -39.67
C TYR A 625 -8.04 20.26 -41.02
N ASP A 626 -6.78 20.70 -41.04
CA ASP A 626 -5.87 20.62 -42.17
C ASP A 626 -4.78 19.60 -41.90
N LEU A 627 -4.20 19.06 -42.98
CA LEU A 627 -3.09 18.10 -42.90
C LEU A 627 -1.87 18.65 -43.66
N GLU A 628 -0.73 18.67 -42.98
CA GLU A 628 0.55 18.99 -43.62
C GLU A 628 1.49 17.78 -43.54
N PRO A 629 2.07 17.33 -44.65
CA PRO A 629 3.08 16.28 -44.63
C PRO A 629 4.26 16.67 -43.73
N ILE A 630 4.76 15.73 -42.94
CA ILE A 630 5.93 15.94 -42.11
C ILE A 630 6.87 14.74 -42.22
N THR A 631 8.14 14.98 -41.90
CA THR A 631 9.11 13.92 -41.64
C THR A 631 9.44 13.92 -40.17
N LYS A 632 9.02 12.85 -39.45
CA LYS A 632 9.22 12.74 -38.01
C LYS A 632 9.73 11.34 -37.64
N PRO A 633 10.68 11.20 -36.69
CA PRO A 633 11.14 9.89 -36.24
C PRO A 633 9.99 8.97 -35.83
N GLY A 634 10.11 7.70 -36.15
CA GLY A 634 9.10 6.68 -35.83
C GLY A 634 7.98 6.53 -36.86
N PHE A 635 7.75 7.54 -37.71
CA PHE A 635 6.77 7.47 -38.77
C PHE A 635 7.38 7.13 -40.14
N HIS A 636 6.56 6.58 -41.01
CA HIS A 636 6.92 6.36 -42.40
C HIS A 636 7.15 7.71 -43.12
N GLN A 637 8.19 7.79 -43.93
CA GLN A 637 8.69 9.04 -44.55
C GLN A 637 7.61 9.77 -45.39
N ASN A 638 6.75 9.01 -46.12
CA ASN A 638 5.75 9.58 -47.06
C ASN A 638 4.33 9.57 -46.48
N TYR A 639 4.10 8.88 -45.35
CA TYR A 639 2.75 8.69 -44.80
C TYR A 639 2.69 9.18 -43.33
N SER A 640 3.11 10.44 -43.13
CA SER A 640 3.04 11.11 -41.83
C SER A 640 2.61 12.58 -41.98
N PHE A 641 1.78 13.04 -41.07
CA PHE A 641 1.10 14.33 -41.15
C PHE A 641 1.01 15.01 -39.79
N SER A 642 1.16 16.35 -39.80
CA SER A 642 0.70 17.21 -38.71
C SER A 642 -0.81 17.45 -38.89
N ILE A 643 -1.54 17.41 -37.78
CA ILE A 643 -2.93 17.79 -37.69
C ILE A 643 -2.99 19.23 -37.26
N ILE A 644 -3.57 20.10 -38.10
CA ILE A 644 -3.67 21.55 -37.87
C ILE A 644 -5.12 21.92 -37.67
N LYS A 645 -5.41 22.74 -36.69
CA LYS A 645 -6.73 23.34 -36.45
C LYS A 645 -6.58 24.81 -36.10
N ASN A 646 -7.26 25.68 -36.83
CA ASN A 646 -7.17 27.12 -36.63
C ASN A 646 -5.69 27.65 -36.69
N GLY A 647 -4.90 27.14 -37.64
CA GLY A 647 -3.48 27.52 -37.82
C GLY A 647 -2.53 26.98 -36.73
N GLN A 648 -2.99 26.13 -35.81
CA GLN A 648 -2.16 25.58 -34.75
C GLN A 648 -2.03 24.04 -34.89
N ILE A 649 -0.81 23.52 -34.79
CA ILE A 649 -0.60 22.06 -34.75
C ILE A 649 -1.17 21.53 -33.44
N ILE A 650 -2.18 20.65 -33.54
CA ILE A 650 -2.88 20.01 -32.45
C ILE A 650 -2.51 18.55 -32.27
N GLY A 651 -1.78 17.94 -33.22
CA GLY A 651 -1.40 16.55 -33.14
C GLY A 651 -0.59 16.09 -34.36
N HIS A 652 -0.32 14.80 -34.40
CA HIS A 652 0.36 14.12 -35.49
C HIS A 652 -0.22 12.73 -35.66
N PHE A 653 -0.22 12.22 -36.87
CA PHE A 653 -0.55 10.84 -37.16
C PHE A 653 0.16 10.35 -38.41
N GLY A 654 0.25 9.04 -38.57
CA GLY A 654 0.82 8.43 -39.78
C GLY A 654 0.97 6.93 -39.66
N GLN A 655 1.62 6.33 -40.64
CA GLN A 655 2.03 4.94 -40.62
C GLN A 655 3.32 4.78 -39.83
N LEU A 656 3.44 3.70 -39.06
CA LEU A 656 4.68 3.34 -38.38
C LEU A 656 5.80 3.08 -39.42
N ALA A 657 7.01 3.58 -39.17
CA ALA A 657 8.15 3.37 -40.07
C ALA A 657 8.43 1.87 -40.30
N SER A 658 8.58 1.46 -41.56
CA SER A 658 8.76 0.04 -41.92
C SER A 658 9.95 -0.63 -41.22
N GLU A 659 11.05 0.08 -41.00
CA GLU A 659 12.20 -0.39 -40.22
C GLU A 659 11.82 -0.72 -38.76
N LYS A 660 10.97 0.13 -38.15
CA LYS A 660 10.51 -0.09 -36.77
C LYS A 660 9.50 -1.24 -36.68
N GLN A 661 8.65 -1.36 -37.69
CA GLN A 661 7.71 -2.47 -37.82
C GLN A 661 8.45 -3.81 -37.92
N MET A 662 9.50 -3.89 -38.73
CA MET A 662 10.37 -5.08 -38.84
C MET A 662 11.06 -5.38 -37.51
N THR A 663 11.60 -4.39 -36.81
CA THR A 663 12.29 -4.57 -35.53
C THR A 663 11.33 -5.11 -34.45
N LEU A 664 10.05 -4.77 -34.54
CA LEU A 664 8.99 -5.24 -33.66
C LEU A 664 8.35 -6.56 -34.10
N GLU A 665 8.81 -7.15 -35.23
CA GLU A 665 8.26 -8.38 -35.81
C GLU A 665 6.75 -8.31 -36.09
N LEU A 666 6.28 -7.18 -36.63
CA LEU A 666 4.89 -6.96 -36.98
C LEU A 666 4.67 -7.14 -38.47
N ASN A 667 3.71 -7.98 -38.88
CA ASN A 667 3.44 -8.27 -40.27
C ASN A 667 2.44 -7.27 -40.90
N ASN A 668 1.56 -6.69 -40.07
CA ASN A 668 0.55 -5.73 -40.56
C ASN A 668 1.08 -4.31 -40.50
N GLU A 669 0.69 -3.46 -41.42
CA GLU A 669 0.91 -2.03 -41.31
C GLU A 669 0.17 -1.46 -40.11
N ILE A 670 0.81 -0.53 -39.42
CA ILE A 670 0.27 0.12 -38.22
C ILE A 670 0.09 1.60 -38.49
N TYR A 671 -1.10 2.09 -38.23
CA TYR A 671 -1.44 3.51 -38.25
C TYR A 671 -1.65 4.00 -36.83
N LEU A 672 -1.00 5.11 -36.49
CA LEU A 672 -1.03 5.64 -35.12
C LEU A 672 -0.91 7.15 -35.08
N GLY A 673 -1.36 7.77 -34.00
CA GLY A 673 -1.26 9.20 -33.82
C GLY A 673 -1.55 9.68 -32.42
N GLU A 674 -1.32 10.97 -32.22
CA GLU A 674 -1.62 11.69 -30.97
C GLU A 674 -2.30 13.03 -31.28
N ILE A 675 -3.28 13.39 -30.43
CA ILE A 675 -3.95 14.69 -30.45
C ILE A 675 -3.82 15.32 -29.07
N TYR A 676 -3.28 16.54 -28.98
CA TYR A 676 -3.14 17.30 -27.75
C TYR A 676 -4.47 17.90 -27.33
N ILE A 677 -5.12 17.27 -26.34
CA ILE A 677 -6.47 17.65 -25.89
C ILE A 677 -6.53 19.08 -25.33
N ASN A 678 -5.49 19.49 -24.62
CA ASN A 678 -5.38 20.85 -24.08
C ASN A 678 -5.30 21.96 -25.13
N LYS A 679 -5.10 21.61 -26.40
CA LYS A 679 -5.15 22.55 -27.54
C LYS A 679 -6.51 22.56 -28.24
N LEU A 680 -7.42 21.68 -27.87
CA LEU A 680 -8.78 21.65 -28.41
C LEU A 680 -9.67 22.63 -27.65
N ASN A 681 -10.43 23.43 -28.38
CA ASN A 681 -11.45 24.30 -27.79
C ASN A 681 -12.76 23.52 -27.62
N LEU A 682 -13.15 23.25 -26.38
CA LEU A 682 -14.31 22.46 -25.99
C LEU A 682 -15.66 23.06 -26.45
N ASN A 683 -15.70 24.37 -26.56
CA ASN A 683 -16.92 25.09 -26.89
C ASN A 683 -17.37 24.91 -28.37
N ASN A 684 -16.47 24.40 -29.25
CA ASN A 684 -16.71 24.22 -30.68
C ASN A 684 -17.08 22.77 -31.07
N LEU A 685 -17.21 21.86 -30.07
CA LEU A 685 -17.63 20.49 -30.34
C LEU A 685 -19.17 20.40 -30.29
N LYS A 686 -19.81 20.49 -31.49
CA LYS A 686 -21.22 20.25 -31.77
C LYS A 686 -22.21 21.33 -31.35
N GLU A 687 -22.24 22.43 -32.06
CA GLU A 687 -23.54 22.99 -32.42
C GLU A 687 -24.03 22.24 -33.66
N ILE A 688 -25.02 21.35 -33.50
CA ILE A 688 -25.74 20.76 -34.62
C ILE A 688 -26.68 21.84 -35.12
N ASN A 689 -26.29 22.51 -36.18
CA ASN A 689 -27.18 23.41 -36.90
C ASN A 689 -28.06 22.59 -37.83
N TYR A 690 -29.33 22.55 -37.55
CA TYR A 690 -30.29 21.94 -38.45
C TYR A 690 -30.41 22.78 -39.73
N VAL A 691 -30.05 22.20 -40.86
CA VAL A 691 -30.27 22.77 -42.17
C VAL A 691 -31.34 21.92 -42.84
N PRO A 692 -32.50 22.50 -43.25
CA PRO A 692 -33.51 21.75 -43.94
C PRO A 692 -32.98 21.21 -45.27
N LEU A 693 -33.35 19.99 -45.61
CA LEU A 693 -33.01 19.43 -46.91
C LEU A 693 -33.69 20.24 -48.01
N SER A 694 -33.00 20.52 -49.09
CA SER A 694 -33.59 21.16 -50.27
C SER A 694 -34.63 20.25 -50.89
N GLN A 695 -35.74 20.85 -51.38
CA GLN A 695 -36.82 20.16 -52.09
C GLN A 695 -36.60 20.07 -53.61
N TYR A 696 -35.53 20.69 -54.10
CA TYR A 696 -35.21 20.77 -55.52
C TYR A 696 -34.26 19.65 -55.94
N PRO A 697 -34.29 19.24 -57.24
CA PRO A 697 -33.43 18.16 -57.75
C PRO A 697 -31.95 18.57 -57.78
N PHE A 698 -31.07 17.59 -57.66
CA PHE A 698 -29.65 17.79 -57.83
C PHE A 698 -29.31 17.96 -59.33
N VAL A 699 -28.28 18.78 -59.59
CA VAL A 699 -27.50 18.78 -60.81
C VAL A 699 -26.12 18.21 -60.52
N LYS A 700 -25.54 17.49 -61.48
CA LYS A 700 -24.28 16.78 -61.36
C LYS A 700 -23.33 17.21 -62.48
N PHE A 701 -22.15 17.55 -62.15
CA PHE A 701 -21.04 17.92 -63.00
C PHE A 701 -19.82 17.05 -62.80
N ASP A 702 -19.21 16.63 -63.89
CA ASP A 702 -17.91 16.00 -63.86
C ASP A 702 -16.90 16.92 -64.56
N LEU A 703 -15.90 17.41 -63.86
CA LEU A 703 -14.82 18.26 -64.34
C LEU A 703 -13.49 17.49 -64.24
N SER A 704 -12.66 17.60 -65.30
CA SER A 704 -11.33 17.04 -65.29
C SER A 704 -10.32 18.14 -65.56
N PHE A 705 -9.35 18.32 -64.65
CA PHE A 705 -8.32 19.31 -64.71
C PHE A 705 -6.94 18.66 -64.80
N SER A 706 -6.06 19.29 -65.62
CA SER A 706 -4.63 19.03 -65.55
C SER A 706 -4.03 19.94 -64.48
N VAL A 707 -3.48 19.35 -63.41
CA VAL A 707 -2.97 20.08 -62.25
C VAL A 707 -1.49 19.76 -62.01
N PRO A 708 -0.67 20.68 -61.41
CA PRO A 708 0.65 20.36 -60.92
C PRO A 708 0.62 19.20 -59.94
N ILE A 709 1.69 18.39 -59.89
CA ILE A 709 1.78 17.20 -59.04
C ILE A 709 1.69 17.56 -57.53
N ASP A 710 2.27 18.71 -57.16
CA ASP A 710 2.35 19.21 -55.80
C ASP A 710 1.13 19.99 -55.33
N LEU A 711 0.17 20.30 -56.26
CA LEU A 711 -1.07 21.00 -55.88
C LEU A 711 -1.99 20.07 -55.09
N SER A 712 -2.31 20.44 -53.83
CA SER A 712 -3.27 19.67 -53.03
C SER A 712 -4.68 19.75 -53.62
N ALA A 713 -5.30 18.59 -53.88
CA ALA A 713 -6.68 18.51 -54.34
C ALA A 713 -7.71 19.16 -53.39
N HIS A 714 -7.37 19.19 -52.09
CA HIS A 714 -8.19 19.83 -51.05
C HIS A 714 -8.41 21.33 -51.32
N LEU A 715 -7.41 22.04 -51.81
CA LEU A 715 -7.54 23.45 -52.16
C LEU A 715 -8.56 23.71 -53.24
N LEU A 716 -8.71 22.76 -54.19
CA LEU A 716 -9.74 22.87 -55.25
C LEU A 716 -11.13 22.58 -54.68
N VAL A 717 -11.23 21.57 -53.81
CA VAL A 717 -12.51 21.22 -53.13
C VAL A 717 -12.98 22.37 -52.24
N ASP A 718 -12.08 23.00 -51.50
CA ASP A 718 -12.43 24.14 -50.63
C ASP A 718 -12.94 25.33 -51.44
N GLU A 719 -12.25 25.67 -52.55
CA GLU A 719 -12.67 26.75 -53.44
C GLU A 719 -14.05 26.47 -54.05
N ILE A 720 -14.31 25.22 -54.49
CA ILE A 720 -15.63 24.86 -55.05
C ILE A 720 -16.68 25.01 -53.94
N ASN A 721 -16.41 24.57 -52.72
CA ASN A 721 -17.33 24.76 -51.60
C ASN A 721 -17.59 26.24 -51.29
N GLU A 722 -16.56 27.10 -51.34
CA GLU A 722 -16.74 28.56 -51.21
C GLU A 722 -17.61 29.15 -52.26
N LEU A 723 -17.45 28.74 -53.52
CA LEU A 723 -18.25 29.20 -54.62
C LEU A 723 -19.73 28.74 -54.56
N LEU A 724 -19.98 27.63 -53.87
CA LEU A 724 -21.29 27.00 -53.74
C LEU A 724 -21.88 27.08 -52.33
N THR A 725 -21.47 28.06 -51.53
CA THR A 725 -21.87 28.17 -50.10
C THR A 725 -23.36 28.27 -49.86
N GLU A 726 -24.14 28.81 -50.84
CA GLU A 726 -25.58 28.94 -50.76
C GLU A 726 -26.34 27.67 -51.18
N ASN A 727 -25.63 26.61 -51.57
CA ASN A 727 -26.19 25.36 -52.08
C ASN A 727 -25.93 24.18 -51.13
N GLU A 728 -26.71 23.14 -51.30
CA GLU A 728 -26.38 21.83 -50.73
C GLU A 728 -25.45 21.09 -51.71
N ASN A 729 -24.19 20.83 -51.29
CA ASN A 729 -23.16 20.32 -52.19
C ASN A 729 -22.58 19.00 -51.65
N SER A 730 -22.15 18.16 -52.60
CA SER A 730 -21.25 17.02 -52.39
C SER A 730 -20.18 17.05 -53.47
N ILE A 731 -18.90 17.11 -53.09
CA ILE A 731 -17.78 17.15 -54.01
C ILE A 731 -16.96 15.88 -53.81
N GLU A 732 -16.73 15.16 -54.88
CA GLU A 732 -16.04 13.89 -54.90
C GLU A 732 -14.88 13.92 -55.89
N ILE A 733 -13.68 13.51 -55.49
CA ILE A 733 -12.59 13.25 -56.43
C ILE A 733 -12.75 11.80 -56.86
N PHE A 734 -13.13 11.59 -58.11
CA PHE A 734 -13.41 10.25 -58.62
C PHE A 734 -12.29 9.69 -59.53
N ASP A 735 -11.31 10.54 -59.93
CA ASP A 735 -10.17 10.11 -60.71
C ASP A 735 -8.93 10.97 -60.37
N ASP A 736 -7.76 10.32 -60.21
CA ASP A 736 -6.48 10.98 -59.98
C ASP A 736 -5.37 10.19 -60.70
N PHE A 737 -5.07 10.63 -61.92
CA PHE A 737 -4.12 9.95 -62.79
C PHE A 737 -2.85 10.76 -62.95
N GLN A 738 -1.72 10.25 -62.44
CA GLN A 738 -0.43 10.91 -62.47
C GLN A 738 0.27 10.73 -63.83
N GLN A 739 0.80 11.84 -64.38
CA GLN A 739 1.65 11.91 -65.55
C GLN A 739 3.07 12.38 -65.14
N GLU A 740 4.04 12.43 -66.11
CA GLU A 740 5.42 12.76 -65.75
C GLU A 740 5.59 14.09 -65.04
N ASN A 741 4.91 15.15 -65.42
CA ASN A 741 5.03 16.51 -64.81
C ASN A 741 3.71 17.12 -64.32
N SER A 742 2.60 16.41 -64.46
CA SER A 742 1.28 16.84 -64.06
C SER A 742 0.44 15.65 -63.61
N ARG A 743 -0.73 15.90 -63.07
CA ARG A 743 -1.76 14.87 -62.86
C ARG A 743 -3.11 15.33 -63.38
N ASN A 744 -3.91 14.41 -63.87
CA ASN A 744 -5.27 14.66 -64.21
C ASN A 744 -6.16 14.34 -63.03
N LEU A 745 -6.89 15.34 -62.56
CA LEU A 745 -7.81 15.24 -61.45
C LEU A 745 -9.26 15.32 -61.92
N GLY A 746 -10.01 14.27 -61.70
CA GLY A 746 -11.44 14.21 -61.98
C GLY A 746 -12.26 14.59 -60.74
N ILE A 747 -13.02 15.67 -60.82
CA ILE A 747 -13.83 16.18 -59.69
C ILE A 747 -15.29 16.09 -60.11
N ARG A 748 -16.11 15.39 -59.32
CA ARG A 748 -17.54 15.30 -59.40
C ARG A 748 -18.16 16.28 -58.41
N ILE A 749 -19.04 17.12 -58.91
CA ILE A 749 -19.78 18.10 -58.11
C ILE A 749 -21.26 17.79 -58.23
N ILE A 750 -21.91 17.52 -57.11
CA ILE A 750 -23.34 17.30 -57.00
C ILE A 750 -23.86 18.46 -56.14
N THR A 751 -24.73 19.29 -56.75
CA THR A 751 -25.24 20.49 -56.08
C THR A 751 -26.75 20.69 -56.33
N ARG A 752 -27.41 21.35 -55.41
CA ARG A 752 -28.79 21.82 -55.55
C ARG A 752 -29.02 23.12 -54.78
N SER A 753 -29.91 23.97 -55.39
CA SER A 753 -30.27 25.19 -54.68
C SER A 753 -31.32 24.92 -53.61
N TYR A 754 -31.35 25.79 -52.58
CA TYR A 754 -32.43 25.81 -51.59
C TYR A 754 -33.70 26.57 -52.09
N GLU A 755 -33.56 27.35 -53.19
CA GLU A 755 -34.61 28.29 -53.66
C GLU A 755 -35.37 27.84 -54.90
N LYS A 756 -34.67 27.17 -55.84
CA LYS A 756 -35.23 26.82 -57.14
C LYS A 756 -34.55 25.61 -57.77
N THR A 757 -35.19 25.05 -58.79
CA THR A 757 -34.58 24.09 -59.73
C THR A 757 -33.70 24.86 -60.74
N TYR A 758 -32.49 24.41 -60.95
CA TYR A 758 -31.58 24.98 -61.94
C TYR A 758 -32.01 24.60 -63.33
N ASP A 759 -32.05 25.60 -64.26
CA ASP A 759 -32.19 25.37 -65.69
C ASP A 759 -30.84 25.10 -66.37
N ASP A 760 -30.86 24.75 -67.68
CA ASP A 760 -29.64 24.41 -68.41
C ASP A 760 -28.67 25.58 -68.57
N ASN A 761 -29.17 26.84 -68.62
CA ASN A 761 -28.30 28.03 -68.69
C ASN A 761 -27.65 28.33 -67.40
N GLU A 762 -28.39 28.29 -66.28
CA GLU A 762 -27.88 28.47 -64.91
C GLU A 762 -26.87 27.39 -64.58
N THR A 763 -27.13 26.16 -64.98
CA THR A 763 -26.22 25.03 -64.83
C THR A 763 -24.86 25.28 -65.49
N ARG A 764 -24.94 25.81 -66.77
CA ARG A 764 -23.71 26.18 -67.48
C ARG A 764 -23.00 27.35 -66.90
N GLU A 765 -23.68 28.36 -66.37
CA GLU A 765 -23.08 29.50 -65.69
C GLU A 765 -22.33 29.06 -64.44
N ILE A 766 -22.89 28.21 -63.59
CA ILE A 766 -22.25 27.61 -62.44
C ILE A 766 -20.95 26.89 -62.83
N LEU A 767 -21.03 26.03 -63.84
CA LEU A 767 -19.90 25.27 -64.35
C LEU A 767 -18.82 26.16 -64.96
N MET A 768 -19.16 27.21 -65.71
CA MET A 768 -18.20 28.18 -66.21
C MET A 768 -17.52 28.97 -65.10
N ASN A 769 -18.30 29.42 -64.11
CA ASN A 769 -17.77 30.17 -62.98
C ASN A 769 -16.74 29.32 -62.15
N ILE A 770 -17.13 28.09 -61.82
CA ILE A 770 -16.21 27.17 -61.12
C ILE A 770 -14.94 26.93 -61.96
N SER A 771 -15.06 26.54 -63.23
CA SER A 771 -13.90 26.24 -64.08
C SER A 771 -12.97 27.42 -64.25
N GLN A 772 -13.50 28.62 -64.56
CA GLN A 772 -12.70 29.86 -64.73
C GLN A 772 -12.01 30.29 -63.46
N THR A 773 -12.70 30.20 -62.31
CA THR A 773 -12.12 30.55 -61.03
C THR A 773 -10.97 29.62 -60.67
N LEU A 774 -11.16 28.31 -60.81
CA LEU A 774 -10.12 27.34 -60.53
C LEU A 774 -8.88 27.50 -61.44
N GLU A 775 -9.12 27.68 -62.77
CA GLU A 775 -8.08 27.92 -63.77
C GLU A 775 -7.25 29.19 -63.45
N SER A 776 -7.96 30.26 -63.09
CA SER A 776 -7.28 31.56 -62.81
C SER A 776 -6.56 31.55 -61.46
N LYS A 777 -7.14 30.94 -60.44
CA LYS A 777 -6.57 30.97 -59.05
C LYS A 777 -5.40 30.00 -58.86
N PHE A 778 -5.50 28.81 -59.46
CA PHE A 778 -4.52 27.75 -59.26
C PHE A 778 -3.61 27.50 -60.47
N ASN A 779 -3.77 28.27 -61.57
CA ASN A 779 -3.00 28.12 -62.81
C ASN A 779 -3.05 26.70 -63.38
N ILE A 780 -4.27 26.11 -63.39
CA ILE A 780 -4.57 24.77 -63.88
C ILE A 780 -5.36 24.85 -65.22
N THR A 781 -5.50 23.71 -65.92
CA THR A 781 -6.16 23.70 -67.20
C THR A 781 -7.30 22.69 -67.20
N LEU A 782 -8.48 23.10 -67.59
CA LEU A 782 -9.65 22.24 -67.79
C LEU A 782 -9.46 21.35 -69.03
N ASN A 783 -9.46 20.03 -68.85
CA ASN A 783 -9.35 19.05 -69.95
C ASN A 783 -10.71 18.67 -70.56
N SER A 784 -11.69 18.44 -69.70
CA SER A 784 -13.04 18.11 -70.14
C SER A 784 -14.07 18.41 -69.08
N SER A 785 -15.31 18.70 -69.52
CA SER A 785 -16.46 18.81 -68.63
C SER A 785 -17.62 17.95 -69.23
N LYS A 786 -18.29 17.17 -68.37
CA LYS A 786 -19.50 16.44 -68.67
C LYS A 786 -20.61 16.89 -67.76
N ASN A 787 -21.79 17.08 -68.34
CA ASN A 787 -23.01 17.33 -67.61
C ASN A 787 -23.88 16.07 -67.78
N ASP A 788 -24.20 15.34 -66.71
CA ASP A 788 -25.13 14.18 -66.74
C ASP A 788 -26.55 14.60 -66.38
#